data_29f2f90cb63501cbc7318436f8f03659
#
_entry.id   29f2f90cb63501cbc7318436f8f03659
#
_cell.length_a   1.000
_cell.length_b   1.000
_cell.length_c   1.000
_cell.angle_alpha   90.00
_cell.angle_beta   90.00
_cell.angle_gamma   90.00
#
_symmetry.space_group_name_H-M   'P 1'
#
loop_
_entity.id
_entity.type
_entity.pdbx_description
1 polymer ?
#
loop_
_entity_poly.entity_id
_entity_poly.type
_entity_poly.pdbx_seq_one_letter_code
_entity_poly.pdbx_strand_id
1 'polypeptide(L)'
;MQLHILNNPKDAALAADAEFLKQSLFNLLHEEASPLVVETVKLLSTSDDSAALIEKVLPQLDEQQTYDLTLACGLFAQILNIAEDVHHERRRQIHEEAGHNSAEGSLTETVRKLKAGKINGKAVQQQLDNTVVTAVLTAHPTEVQRQTVLSFNRRIRALLPQRERCTNPDALAQLRREIDTVLLGLWQTSETRRHKLSVNDEINNGVSIFPMSFFEALPKLYRTMERDFQTAYPGVRVPNILKIGGWIGGDRDGNPFVSAETLRFAFRRHADAVFRFYRGELDKLYRELPLSIRRVKVNDDVMALAALSPDEEIARTEEPYRRAIAYIMARAMGKARSLGLGMGCKFGFLEPYATVEEFLNDLKKLQRSLQENGSQLLAEGRLADIIRSVSVFGFHMMPLDLRQHAGKHADVVAELFQHAGLEDYNSLNEEQKQTALLRELSHQRPLYSPFITYSDHTRHELAIFNEARKIKDEFGEDAVTQSIISNCEQPSDLLALALLLKESGLLVVENGKPHSRINIVPLFETIEALENACPVMETMFRLDWYDALLESRGNIQEIMLGYSDSNKDGGYVTSSWCLYQAELGLVELFKKYDVRMRLFHGRGGSVGRGGGPSYQAILAQPAGSVAGQIRITEQGEVITAKYADPGNAQRNLETLVAATLEASILPDKKDPDAKLMQDLSDVSFKYYRELITHPDFIDYFLQTSPIQEIATLNLGSRPASRKTLARIQDLRAIPWVFSWMQNRLMLPAWYGFGSAVETLCEGNPDTLAALREHAQSNPFFQAMLSNMEQVMAKTDITLAENYAGLSESPDKAKVIFGMIKEEYQRSRKALLDLLQTEELLRDNRSLARSLALRIPYLNALNGLQVAMLKRLRKEPDNPHALLMVHLTINGVAQGLRNTG
;
A
#
# COMPACT_ATOMS: atom_id res chain seq x y z
N MET A 1 33.65 13.71 0.50
CA MET A 1 32.66 14.48 -0.29
C MET A 1 31.22 14.46 0.29
N GLN A 2 30.79 13.40 0.97
CA GLN A 2 29.37 13.21 1.37
C GLN A 2 28.87 14.08 2.52
N LEU A 3 29.68 14.48 3.50
CA LEU A 3 29.24 15.36 4.58
C LEU A 3 29.04 16.83 4.16
N HIS A 4 29.65 17.26 3.05
CA HIS A 4 29.40 18.59 2.50
C HIS A 4 27.96 18.79 1.99
N ILE A 5 27.25 17.70 1.71
CA ILE A 5 25.83 17.70 1.29
C ILE A 5 24.91 18.06 2.46
N LEU A 6 25.37 17.88 3.72
CA LEU A 6 24.64 18.18 4.95
C LEU A 6 25.00 19.56 5.54
N ASN A 7 25.61 20.47 4.78
CA ASN A 7 26.04 21.80 5.26
C ASN A 7 24.88 22.79 5.53
N ASN A 8 23.64 22.41 5.28
CA ASN A 8 22.52 23.26 5.65
C ASN A 8 22.28 23.16 7.17
N PRO A 9 22.22 24.30 7.89
CA PRO A 9 21.93 24.31 9.34
C PRO A 9 20.66 23.52 9.73
N LYS A 10 19.68 23.42 8.82
CA LYS A 10 18.48 22.62 9.00
C LYS A 10 18.72 21.11 9.05
N ASP A 11 19.87 20.65 8.54
CA ASP A 11 20.23 19.24 8.43
C ASP A 11 21.29 18.84 9.47
N ALA A 12 21.74 19.77 10.33
CA ALA A 12 22.79 19.51 11.32
C ALA A 12 22.47 18.32 12.24
N ALA A 13 21.19 18.20 12.66
CA ALA A 13 20.76 17.07 13.48
C ALA A 13 20.79 15.74 12.72
N LEU A 14 20.42 15.72 11.43
CA LEU A 14 20.56 14.54 10.57
C LEU A 14 22.03 14.13 10.41
N ALA A 15 22.91 15.11 10.17
CA ALA A 15 24.34 14.87 10.06
C ALA A 15 24.92 14.23 11.34
N ALA A 16 24.52 14.77 12.50
CA ALA A 16 24.95 14.25 13.80
C ALA A 16 24.43 12.84 14.09
N ASP A 17 23.17 12.54 13.72
CA ASP A 17 22.58 11.21 13.88
C ASP A 17 23.23 10.19 12.94
N ALA A 18 23.40 10.55 11.67
CA ALA A 18 24.07 9.71 10.69
C ALA A 18 25.51 9.39 11.09
N GLU A 19 26.26 10.39 11.55
CA GLU A 19 27.65 10.21 12.01
C GLU A 19 27.72 9.32 13.26
N PHE A 20 26.82 9.54 14.21
CA PHE A 20 26.73 8.72 15.42
C PHE A 20 26.47 7.24 15.10
N LEU A 21 25.51 6.94 14.24
CA LEU A 21 25.18 5.57 13.84
C LEU A 21 26.32 4.94 13.00
N LYS A 22 26.93 5.71 12.08
CA LYS A 22 28.10 5.27 11.33
C LYS A 22 29.25 4.89 12.24
N GLN A 23 29.57 5.72 13.22
CA GLN A 23 30.65 5.45 14.17
C GLN A 23 30.35 4.19 14.99
N SER A 24 29.12 4.01 15.48
CA SER A 24 28.73 2.78 16.19
C SER A 24 28.88 1.55 15.29
N LEU A 25 28.48 1.62 14.01
CA LEU A 25 28.65 0.50 13.09
C LEU A 25 30.12 0.24 12.76
N PHE A 26 30.96 1.27 12.60
CA PHE A 26 32.40 1.07 12.40
C PHE A 26 33.08 0.44 13.62
N ASN A 27 32.70 0.82 14.83
CA ASN A 27 33.22 0.18 16.06
C ASN A 27 32.88 -1.31 16.08
N LEU A 28 31.63 -1.65 15.74
CA LEU A 28 31.19 -3.03 15.62
C LEU A 28 31.99 -3.80 14.56
N LEU A 29 32.19 -3.21 13.37
CA LEU A 29 32.96 -3.87 12.29
C LEU A 29 34.43 -4.09 12.68
N HIS A 30 35.01 -3.22 13.49
CA HIS A 30 36.36 -3.42 14.01
C HIS A 30 36.48 -4.63 14.94
N GLU A 31 35.40 -4.99 15.63
CA GLU A 31 35.35 -6.14 16.55
C GLU A 31 34.95 -7.44 15.83
N GLU A 32 34.03 -7.37 14.86
CA GLU A 32 33.37 -8.53 14.27
C GLU A 32 33.89 -8.91 12.87
N ALA A 33 34.47 -7.96 12.11
CA ALA A 33 34.88 -8.18 10.72
C ALA A 33 36.41 -8.10 10.52
N SER A 34 36.91 -8.64 9.39
CA SER A 34 38.32 -8.57 9.08
C SER A 34 38.79 -7.14 8.77
N PRO A 35 40.06 -6.80 9.03
CA PRO A 35 40.62 -5.48 8.73
C PRO A 35 40.43 -5.05 7.27
N LEU A 36 40.51 -5.99 6.32
CA LEU A 36 40.31 -5.72 4.90
C LEU A 36 38.87 -5.30 4.59
N VAL A 37 37.87 -5.92 5.23
CA VAL A 37 36.45 -5.51 5.12
C VAL A 37 36.26 -4.11 5.67
N VAL A 38 36.81 -3.82 6.86
CA VAL A 38 36.68 -2.49 7.51
C VAL A 38 37.30 -1.40 6.63
N GLU A 39 38.49 -1.65 6.09
CA GLU A 39 39.19 -0.70 5.22
C GLU A 39 38.40 -0.49 3.92
N THR A 40 37.87 -1.57 3.32
CA THR A 40 37.08 -1.47 2.11
C THR A 40 35.84 -0.60 2.34
N VAL A 41 35.12 -0.82 3.43
CA VAL A 41 33.90 -0.03 3.76
C VAL A 41 34.24 1.46 4.00
N LYS A 42 35.41 1.75 4.61
CA LYS A 42 35.89 3.12 4.76
C LYS A 42 36.17 3.77 3.41
N LEU A 43 36.87 3.07 2.51
CA LEU A 43 37.13 3.53 1.15
C LEU A 43 35.83 3.76 0.34
N LEU A 44 34.85 2.89 0.45
CA LEU A 44 33.54 3.06 -0.19
C LEU A 44 32.89 4.39 0.17
N SER A 45 33.02 4.83 1.41
CA SER A 45 32.41 6.08 1.88
C SER A 45 32.98 7.34 1.20
N THR A 46 34.14 7.23 0.55
CA THR A 46 34.85 8.34 -0.11
C THR A 46 35.09 8.10 -1.60
N SER A 47 34.73 6.92 -2.10
CA SER A 47 34.97 6.54 -3.50
C SER A 47 33.94 7.19 -4.43
N ASP A 48 34.42 7.68 -5.56
CA ASP A 48 33.55 8.17 -6.64
C ASP A 48 33.02 7.00 -7.51
N ASP A 49 33.74 5.86 -7.54
CA ASP A 49 33.34 4.63 -8.23
C ASP A 49 33.49 3.41 -7.30
N SER A 50 32.46 3.18 -6.54
CA SER A 50 32.38 2.08 -5.59
C SER A 50 32.30 0.71 -6.27
N ALA A 51 31.72 0.62 -7.47
CA ALA A 51 31.62 -0.64 -8.20
C ALA A 51 33.00 -1.10 -8.71
N ALA A 52 33.81 -0.19 -9.26
CA ALA A 52 35.17 -0.48 -9.66
C ALA A 52 36.07 -0.81 -8.46
N LEU A 53 35.83 -0.20 -7.30
CA LEU A 53 36.55 -0.57 -6.07
C LEU A 53 36.25 -2.01 -5.67
N ILE A 54 34.98 -2.42 -5.71
CA ILE A 54 34.56 -3.80 -5.41
C ILE A 54 35.24 -4.78 -6.38
N GLU A 55 35.27 -4.48 -7.68
CA GLU A 55 35.90 -5.36 -8.67
C GLU A 55 37.39 -5.63 -8.35
N LYS A 56 38.11 -4.63 -7.81
CA LYS A 56 39.50 -4.76 -7.40
C LYS A 56 39.69 -5.53 -6.09
N VAL A 57 38.79 -5.36 -5.14
CA VAL A 57 38.92 -5.93 -3.78
C VAL A 57 38.38 -7.35 -3.71
N LEU A 58 37.30 -7.66 -4.42
CA LEU A 58 36.62 -8.94 -4.35
C LEU A 58 37.51 -10.18 -4.56
N PRO A 59 38.49 -10.19 -5.49
CA PRO A 59 39.42 -11.33 -5.64
C PRO A 59 40.33 -11.58 -4.42
N GLN A 60 40.40 -10.64 -3.50
CA GLN A 60 41.23 -10.73 -2.28
C GLN A 60 40.42 -11.21 -1.06
N LEU A 61 39.07 -11.29 -1.20
CA LEU A 61 38.17 -11.69 -0.12
C LEU A 61 37.86 -13.18 -0.20
N ASP A 62 37.81 -13.82 0.95
CA ASP A 62 37.20 -15.13 1.08
C ASP A 62 35.65 -15.04 1.14
N GLU A 63 35.00 -16.21 1.26
CA GLU A 63 33.53 -16.26 1.28
C GLU A 63 32.91 -15.55 2.49
N GLN A 64 33.52 -15.67 3.67
CA GLN A 64 33.04 -15.01 4.89
C GLN A 64 33.24 -13.49 4.80
N GLN A 65 34.39 -13.05 4.34
CA GLN A 65 34.69 -11.62 4.14
C GLN A 65 33.77 -10.99 3.09
N THR A 66 33.42 -11.72 2.04
CA THR A 66 32.47 -11.28 1.02
C THR A 66 31.07 -11.14 1.62
N TYR A 67 30.64 -12.08 2.47
CA TYR A 67 29.40 -12.01 3.22
C TYR A 67 29.38 -10.79 4.14
N ASP A 68 30.42 -10.61 4.96
CA ASP A 68 30.54 -9.51 5.91
C ASP A 68 30.51 -8.13 5.22
N LEU A 69 31.23 -8.00 4.07
CA LEU A 69 31.22 -6.76 3.28
C LEU A 69 29.83 -6.45 2.73
N THR A 70 29.13 -7.47 2.23
CA THR A 70 27.77 -7.29 1.69
C THR A 70 26.81 -6.87 2.79
N LEU A 71 26.84 -7.54 3.93
CA LEU A 71 26.04 -7.21 5.10
C LEU A 71 26.32 -5.79 5.61
N ALA A 72 27.61 -5.42 5.70
CA ALA A 72 28.02 -4.08 6.11
C ALA A 72 27.43 -3.00 5.18
N CYS A 73 27.55 -3.16 3.86
CA CYS A 73 26.97 -2.22 2.89
C CYS A 73 25.45 -2.07 3.06
N GLY A 74 24.73 -3.20 3.26
CA GLY A 74 23.30 -3.20 3.52
C GLY A 74 22.95 -2.44 4.81
N LEU A 75 23.68 -2.71 5.90
CA LEU A 75 23.48 -2.05 7.19
C LEU A 75 23.79 -0.55 7.15
N PHE A 76 24.84 -0.11 6.42
CA PHE A 76 25.09 1.32 6.24
C PHE A 76 23.94 2.03 5.54
N ALA A 77 23.40 1.46 4.47
CA ALA A 77 22.23 2.01 3.80
C ALA A 77 21.00 2.06 4.75
N GLN A 78 20.81 1.04 5.58
CA GLN A 78 19.71 0.92 6.53
C GLN A 78 19.78 1.94 7.68
N ILE A 79 20.94 2.11 8.33
CA ILE A 79 21.07 3.10 9.42
C ILE A 79 20.91 4.54 8.93
N LEU A 80 21.32 4.84 7.69
CA LEU A 80 21.08 6.13 7.07
C LEU A 80 19.57 6.37 6.84
N ASN A 81 18.84 5.33 6.42
CA ASN A 81 17.39 5.41 6.31
C ASN A 81 16.72 5.71 7.65
N ILE A 82 17.19 5.08 8.73
CA ILE A 82 16.67 5.33 10.09
C ILE A 82 16.93 6.77 10.53
N ALA A 83 18.15 7.28 10.30
CA ALA A 83 18.50 8.66 10.64
C ALA A 83 17.62 9.68 9.89
N GLU A 84 17.37 9.43 8.59
CA GLU A 84 16.48 10.27 7.80
C GLU A 84 15.04 10.25 8.31
N ASP A 85 14.49 9.09 8.65
CA ASP A 85 13.13 8.96 9.17
C ASP A 85 12.95 9.70 10.49
N VAL A 86 13.92 9.56 11.40
CA VAL A 86 13.94 10.30 12.67
C VAL A 86 14.04 11.81 12.42
N HIS A 87 14.85 12.23 11.46
CA HIS A 87 14.98 13.64 11.11
C HIS A 87 13.68 14.22 10.53
N HIS A 88 13.00 13.48 9.66
CA HIS A 88 11.71 13.91 9.12
C HIS A 88 10.65 14.08 10.23
N GLU A 89 10.59 13.15 11.18
CA GLU A 89 9.69 13.25 12.33
C GLU A 89 10.03 14.45 13.22
N ARG A 90 11.31 14.65 13.52
CA ARG A 90 11.81 15.81 14.27
C ARG A 90 11.43 17.14 13.60
N ARG A 91 11.62 17.24 12.28
CA ARG A 91 11.25 18.42 11.50
C ARG A 91 9.75 18.72 11.60
N ARG A 92 8.94 17.67 11.54
CA ARG A 92 7.49 17.79 11.72
C ARG A 92 7.15 18.34 13.10
N GLN A 93 7.69 17.77 14.16
CA GLN A 93 7.45 18.22 15.54
C GLN A 93 7.83 19.69 15.74
N ILE A 94 8.99 20.11 15.22
CA ILE A 94 9.42 21.51 15.27
C ILE A 94 8.41 22.43 14.55
N HIS A 95 7.88 22.03 13.41
CA HIS A 95 6.88 22.82 12.68
C HIS A 95 5.55 22.88 13.44
N GLU A 96 5.10 21.77 14.01
CA GLU A 96 3.89 21.71 14.85
C GLU A 96 4.02 22.60 16.08
N GLU A 97 5.14 22.53 16.80
CA GLU A 97 5.41 23.35 18.00
C GLU A 97 5.53 24.85 17.68
N ALA A 98 6.07 25.17 16.52
CA ALA A 98 6.18 26.55 16.05
C ALA A 98 4.82 27.14 15.56
N GLY A 99 3.75 26.36 15.59
CA GLY A 99 2.44 26.80 15.07
C GLY A 99 2.43 26.94 13.54
N HIS A 100 3.47 26.47 12.84
CA HIS A 100 3.58 26.51 11.39
C HIS A 100 2.97 25.22 10.77
N ASN A 101 1.74 24.91 11.17
CA ASN A 101 1.02 23.72 10.68
C ASN A 101 0.54 23.86 9.22
N SER A 102 1.14 24.71 8.44
CA SER A 102 0.78 24.98 7.05
C SER A 102 1.55 24.10 6.05
N ALA A 103 2.01 22.93 6.46
CA ALA A 103 2.63 22.01 5.51
C ALA A 103 1.59 21.48 4.52
N GLU A 104 1.95 21.47 3.26
CA GLU A 104 1.11 20.89 2.20
C GLU A 104 0.74 19.44 2.53
N GLY A 105 -0.54 19.09 2.36
CA GLY A 105 -1.07 17.77 2.73
C GLY A 105 -1.38 17.58 4.21
N SER A 106 -1.33 18.65 5.04
CA SER A 106 -1.87 18.64 6.40
C SER A 106 -3.34 19.06 6.41
N LEU A 107 -4.11 18.55 7.37
CA LEU A 107 -5.51 18.95 7.57
C LEU A 107 -5.67 20.41 7.93
N THR A 108 -4.76 20.95 8.74
CA THR A 108 -4.74 22.36 9.08
C THR A 108 -4.62 23.24 7.83
N GLU A 109 -3.75 22.87 6.88
CA GLU A 109 -3.63 23.61 5.62
C GLU A 109 -4.87 23.41 4.74
N THR A 110 -5.42 22.20 4.69
CA THR A 110 -6.68 21.92 3.97
C THR A 110 -7.82 22.80 4.49
N VAL A 111 -8.01 22.86 5.81
CA VAL A 111 -9.02 23.70 6.43
C VAL A 111 -8.79 25.19 6.11
N ARG A 112 -7.53 25.64 6.11
CA ARG A 112 -7.17 27.01 5.70
C ARG A 112 -7.55 27.30 4.24
N LYS A 113 -7.27 26.35 3.32
CA LYS A 113 -7.64 26.45 1.90
C LYS A 113 -9.16 26.48 1.71
N LEU A 114 -9.90 25.64 2.43
CA LEU A 114 -11.37 25.63 2.39
C LEU A 114 -11.96 26.98 2.83
N LYS A 115 -11.41 27.57 3.89
CA LYS A 115 -11.80 28.93 4.32
C LYS A 115 -11.43 30.01 3.31
N ALA A 116 -10.24 29.95 2.74
CA ALA A 116 -9.81 30.89 1.69
C ALA A 116 -10.70 30.79 0.44
N GLY A 117 -11.14 29.57 0.10
CA GLY A 117 -12.15 29.31 -0.96
C GLY A 117 -13.59 29.70 -0.59
N LYS A 118 -13.81 30.25 0.63
CA LYS A 118 -15.13 30.68 1.14
C LYS A 118 -16.16 29.54 1.19
N ILE A 119 -15.70 28.29 1.36
CA ILE A 119 -16.58 27.13 1.53
C ILE A 119 -17.27 27.24 2.90
N ASN A 120 -18.58 27.12 2.95
CA ASN A 120 -19.35 27.23 4.18
C ASN A 120 -19.41 25.90 4.95
N GLY A 121 -19.73 25.95 6.24
CA GLY A 121 -19.79 24.77 7.11
C GLY A 121 -20.78 23.70 6.68
N LYS A 122 -21.90 24.07 6.02
CA LYS A 122 -22.88 23.10 5.49
C LYS A 122 -22.29 22.29 4.33
N ALA A 123 -21.59 22.95 3.41
CA ALA A 123 -20.92 22.27 2.32
C ALA A 123 -19.78 21.36 2.82
N VAL A 124 -19.01 21.82 3.83
CA VAL A 124 -17.99 21.00 4.48
C VAL A 124 -18.62 19.76 5.13
N GLN A 125 -19.74 19.91 5.89
CA GLN A 125 -20.42 18.77 6.51
C GLN A 125 -20.92 17.79 5.46
N GLN A 126 -21.57 18.28 4.40
CA GLN A 126 -22.07 17.44 3.32
C GLN A 126 -20.92 16.66 2.64
N GLN A 127 -19.76 17.31 2.43
CA GLN A 127 -18.59 16.65 1.88
C GLN A 127 -18.05 15.58 2.83
N LEU A 128 -17.91 15.89 4.13
CA LEU A 128 -17.45 14.92 5.12
C LEU A 128 -18.36 13.72 5.21
N ASP A 129 -19.69 13.91 5.17
CA ASP A 129 -20.68 12.83 5.21
C ASP A 129 -20.59 11.89 3.99
N ASN A 130 -20.11 12.41 2.85
CA ASN A 130 -19.89 11.63 1.62
C ASN A 130 -18.46 11.09 1.49
N THR A 131 -17.54 11.49 2.39
CA THR A 131 -16.12 11.14 2.27
C THR A 131 -15.86 9.73 2.81
N VAL A 132 -15.17 8.92 1.98
CA VAL A 132 -14.62 7.62 2.36
C VAL A 132 -13.22 7.45 1.76
N VAL A 133 -12.23 7.46 2.60
CA VAL A 133 -10.83 7.22 2.23
C VAL A 133 -10.40 5.86 2.75
N THR A 134 -9.94 4.98 1.88
CA THR A 134 -9.52 3.63 2.29
C THR A 134 -8.10 3.33 1.82
N ALA A 135 -7.20 3.09 2.78
CA ALA A 135 -5.89 2.50 2.52
C ALA A 135 -6.01 0.96 2.57
N VAL A 136 -5.72 0.28 1.45
CA VAL A 136 -5.88 -1.17 1.32
C VAL A 136 -4.53 -1.86 1.36
N LEU A 137 -4.29 -2.62 2.44
CA LEU A 137 -3.03 -3.33 2.66
C LEU A 137 -2.96 -4.59 1.79
N THR A 138 -1.88 -4.73 1.01
CA THR A 138 -1.69 -5.87 0.12
C THR A 138 -0.38 -6.60 0.41
N ALA A 139 -0.40 -7.94 0.37
CA ALA A 139 0.81 -8.75 0.47
C ALA A 139 1.48 -8.82 -0.90
N HIS A 140 2.49 -8.00 -1.10
CA HIS A 140 3.31 -8.08 -2.28
C HIS A 140 4.73 -8.53 -1.91
N PRO A 141 5.38 -9.39 -2.71
CA PRO A 141 6.70 -9.93 -2.41
C PRO A 141 7.83 -8.90 -2.68
N THR A 142 7.66 -7.68 -2.19
CA THR A 142 8.63 -6.59 -2.30
C THR A 142 9.15 -6.15 -0.94
N GLU A 143 8.54 -6.60 0.17
CA GLU A 143 9.09 -6.40 1.51
C GLU A 143 10.17 -7.45 1.78
N VAL A 144 11.39 -7.06 1.53
CA VAL A 144 12.58 -7.91 1.68
C VAL A 144 12.96 -8.10 3.15
N GLN A 145 12.63 -7.15 4.03
CA GLN A 145 13.01 -7.18 5.45
C GLN A 145 12.18 -8.18 6.25
N ARG A 146 12.86 -8.89 7.14
CA ARG A 146 12.22 -9.76 8.13
C ARG A 146 11.63 -8.92 9.26
N GLN A 147 10.54 -9.39 9.87
CA GLN A 147 9.93 -8.72 11.04
C GLN A 147 10.91 -8.51 12.20
N THR A 148 11.88 -9.42 12.35
CA THR A 148 12.96 -9.29 13.34
C THR A 148 13.83 -8.05 13.04
N VAL A 149 14.25 -7.87 11.79
CA VAL A 149 15.03 -6.71 11.35
C VAL A 149 14.24 -5.41 11.55
N LEU A 150 12.97 -5.40 11.15
CA LEU A 150 12.07 -4.26 11.38
C LEU A 150 11.90 -3.92 12.86
N SER A 151 11.92 -4.93 13.75
CA SER A 151 11.88 -4.73 15.20
C SER A 151 13.14 -4.04 15.73
N PHE A 152 14.32 -4.42 15.25
CA PHE A 152 15.57 -3.74 15.60
C PHE A 152 15.60 -2.30 15.07
N ASN A 153 15.17 -2.07 13.84
CA ASN A 153 15.07 -0.73 13.25
C ASN A 153 14.19 0.21 14.10
N ARG A 154 13.04 -0.28 14.53
CA ARG A 154 12.14 0.49 15.42
C ARG A 154 12.80 0.81 16.74
N ARG A 155 13.60 -0.11 17.31
CA ARG A 155 14.31 0.13 18.56
C ARG A 155 15.36 1.23 18.40
N ILE A 156 16.15 1.22 17.32
CA ILE A 156 17.11 2.31 17.02
C ILE A 156 16.36 3.62 16.84
N ARG A 157 15.25 3.63 16.09
CA ARG A 157 14.41 4.82 15.87
C ARG A 157 13.85 5.41 17.16
N ALA A 158 13.48 4.58 18.12
CA ALA A 158 13.00 5.03 19.43
C ALA A 158 14.10 5.57 20.35
N LEU A 159 15.33 5.04 20.22
CA LEU A 159 16.48 5.44 21.02
C LEU A 159 17.14 6.72 20.51
N LEU A 160 17.24 6.90 19.19
CA LEU A 160 18.00 7.98 18.57
C LEU A 160 17.57 9.39 18.99
N PRO A 161 16.27 9.76 19.11
CA PRO A 161 15.85 11.07 19.59
C PRO A 161 16.22 11.36 21.05
N GLN A 162 16.46 10.31 21.85
CA GLN A 162 16.86 10.47 23.26
C GLN A 162 18.28 11.06 23.37
N ARG A 163 19.11 10.87 22.36
CA ARG A 163 20.49 11.41 22.29
C ARG A 163 20.51 12.92 22.45
N GLU A 164 19.60 13.64 21.81
CA GLU A 164 19.54 15.11 21.88
C GLU A 164 19.14 15.62 23.28
N ARG A 165 18.35 14.81 23.99
CA ARG A 165 17.88 15.14 25.33
C ARG A 165 18.88 14.72 26.43
N CYS A 166 19.88 13.91 26.09
CA CYS A 166 20.91 13.46 26.99
C CYS A 166 22.00 14.52 27.17
N THR A 167 22.02 15.21 28.31
CA THR A 167 23.08 16.14 28.69
C THR A 167 24.14 15.50 29.60
N ASN A 168 23.81 14.34 30.20
CA ASN A 168 24.71 13.59 31.08
C ASN A 168 25.58 12.62 30.25
N PRO A 169 26.94 12.68 30.37
CA PRO A 169 27.85 11.79 29.67
C PRO A 169 27.61 10.30 29.94
N ASP A 170 27.26 9.92 31.17
CA ASP A 170 26.99 8.51 31.54
C ASP A 170 25.70 8.02 30.89
N ALA A 171 24.66 8.84 30.86
CA ALA A 171 23.41 8.52 30.15
C ALA A 171 23.63 8.40 28.65
N LEU A 172 24.46 9.24 28.05
CA LEU A 172 24.84 9.15 26.63
C LEU A 172 25.65 7.87 26.34
N ALA A 173 26.58 7.50 27.24
CA ALA A 173 27.34 6.26 27.11
C ALA A 173 26.44 5.03 27.25
N GLN A 174 25.42 5.06 28.11
CA GLN A 174 24.45 4.01 28.25
C GLN A 174 23.57 3.89 26.97
N LEU A 175 23.08 4.99 26.45
CA LEU A 175 22.32 5.02 25.19
C LEU A 175 23.12 4.46 24.02
N ARG A 176 24.40 4.82 23.93
CA ARG A 176 25.32 4.26 22.93
C ARG A 176 25.40 2.74 23.06
N ARG A 177 25.63 2.20 24.25
CA ARG A 177 25.67 0.76 24.48
C ARG A 177 24.37 0.05 24.07
N GLU A 178 23.22 0.68 24.28
CA GLU A 178 21.95 0.13 23.87
C GLU A 178 21.81 0.09 22.35
N ILE A 179 22.26 1.11 21.64
CA ILE A 179 22.27 1.16 20.17
C ILE A 179 23.28 0.14 19.62
N ASP A 180 24.49 0.08 20.18
CA ASP A 180 25.52 -0.89 19.79
C ASP A 180 25.02 -2.34 19.98
N THR A 181 24.28 -2.62 21.09
CA THR A 181 23.64 -3.91 21.31
C THR A 181 22.61 -4.25 20.23
N VAL A 182 21.83 -3.28 19.78
CA VAL A 182 20.85 -3.48 18.69
C VAL A 182 21.56 -3.70 17.35
N LEU A 183 22.62 -2.96 17.07
CA LEU A 183 23.43 -3.13 15.86
C LEU A 183 24.14 -4.49 15.83
N LEU A 184 24.69 -4.96 16.96
CA LEU A 184 25.24 -6.30 17.08
C LEU A 184 24.16 -7.36 16.83
N GLY A 185 22.96 -7.19 17.38
CA GLY A 185 21.82 -8.07 17.11
C GLY A 185 21.44 -8.11 15.63
N LEU A 186 21.48 -6.98 14.92
CA LEU A 186 21.28 -6.91 13.47
C LEU A 186 22.39 -7.64 12.71
N TRP A 187 23.65 -7.39 13.04
CA TRP A 187 24.81 -8.03 12.44
C TRP A 187 24.77 -9.55 12.52
N GLN A 188 24.36 -10.08 13.67
CA GLN A 188 24.29 -11.52 13.93
C GLN A 188 22.96 -12.14 13.49
N THR A 189 22.03 -11.36 12.93
CA THR A 189 20.73 -11.86 12.46
C THR A 189 20.78 -12.14 10.97
N SER A 190 20.35 -13.34 10.56
CA SER A 190 20.21 -13.64 9.12
C SER A 190 19.18 -12.72 8.45
N GLU A 191 19.55 -12.02 7.40
CA GLU A 191 18.64 -11.19 6.60
C GLU A 191 17.75 -12.02 5.66
N THR A 192 18.26 -13.15 5.18
CA THR A 192 17.52 -14.01 4.24
C THR A 192 16.61 -15.00 4.96
N ARG A 193 15.50 -15.36 4.30
CA ARG A 193 14.57 -16.39 4.77
C ARG A 193 14.97 -17.75 4.22
N ARG A 194 15.14 -18.74 5.08
CA ARG A 194 15.43 -20.11 4.65
C ARG A 194 14.19 -20.83 4.11
N HIS A 195 13.00 -20.43 4.54
CA HIS A 195 11.74 -21.04 4.15
C HIS A 195 10.82 -20.01 3.49
N LYS A 196 10.07 -20.46 2.51
CA LYS A 196 9.06 -19.65 1.84
C LYS A 196 7.95 -19.29 2.83
N LEU A 197 7.48 -18.04 2.77
CA LEU A 197 6.35 -17.61 3.59
C LEU A 197 5.07 -18.33 3.14
N SER A 198 4.29 -18.78 4.13
CA SER A 198 2.91 -19.22 3.90
C SER A 198 1.96 -18.02 3.88
N VAL A 199 0.74 -18.22 3.37
CA VAL A 199 -0.32 -17.20 3.44
C VAL A 199 -0.60 -16.82 4.91
N ASN A 200 -0.53 -17.77 5.84
CA ASN A 200 -0.72 -17.51 7.26
C ASN A 200 0.36 -16.60 7.85
N ASP A 201 1.61 -16.72 7.38
CA ASP A 201 2.69 -15.82 7.79
C ASP A 201 2.45 -14.40 7.27
N GLU A 202 1.99 -14.27 6.02
CA GLU A 202 1.61 -12.96 5.46
C GLU A 202 0.45 -12.32 6.24
N ILE A 203 -0.58 -13.08 6.60
CA ILE A 203 -1.68 -12.62 7.45
C ILE A 203 -1.15 -12.13 8.81
N ASN A 204 -0.31 -12.90 9.48
CA ASN A 204 0.27 -12.50 10.76
C ASN A 204 1.12 -11.23 10.64
N ASN A 205 1.90 -11.08 9.56
CA ASN A 205 2.68 -9.88 9.29
C ASN A 205 1.78 -8.66 9.10
N GLY A 206 0.70 -8.77 8.31
CA GLY A 206 -0.27 -7.69 8.11
C GLY A 206 -0.97 -7.28 9.39
N VAL A 207 -1.42 -8.26 10.19
CA VAL A 207 -2.07 -8.01 11.49
C VAL A 207 -1.14 -7.28 12.46
N SER A 208 0.17 -7.58 12.43
CA SER A 208 1.13 -7.00 13.38
C SER A 208 1.22 -5.47 13.32
N ILE A 209 0.85 -4.85 12.20
CA ILE A 209 0.91 -3.39 12.00
C ILE A 209 -0.13 -2.67 12.86
N PHE A 210 -1.28 -3.31 13.14
CA PHE A 210 -2.34 -2.69 13.91
C PHE A 210 -1.93 -2.37 15.35
N PRO A 211 -1.48 -3.32 16.17
CA PRO A 211 -1.00 -3.02 17.52
C PRO A 211 0.28 -2.18 17.54
N MET A 212 1.06 -2.18 16.46
CA MET A 212 2.26 -1.35 16.37
C MET A 212 1.96 0.12 16.06
N SER A 213 0.85 0.40 15.35
CA SER A 213 0.65 1.71 14.78
C SER A 213 -0.83 2.12 14.74
N PHE A 214 -1.69 1.44 13.96
CA PHE A 214 -3.04 1.94 13.65
C PHE A 214 -3.95 2.10 14.86
N PHE A 215 -3.84 1.25 15.89
CA PHE A 215 -4.66 1.37 17.09
C PHE A 215 -4.39 2.65 17.88
N GLU A 216 -3.20 3.23 17.74
CA GLU A 216 -2.84 4.52 18.33
C GLU A 216 -3.08 5.68 17.34
N ALA A 217 -2.63 5.52 16.10
CA ALA A 217 -2.62 6.58 15.10
C ALA A 217 -4.02 7.05 14.70
N LEU A 218 -4.97 6.11 14.52
CA LEU A 218 -6.32 6.44 14.04
C LEU A 218 -7.13 7.28 15.03
N PRO A 219 -7.29 6.91 16.31
CA PRO A 219 -8.01 7.77 17.26
C PRO A 219 -7.38 9.14 17.39
N LYS A 220 -6.04 9.21 17.40
CA LYS A 220 -5.30 10.48 17.48
C LYS A 220 -5.56 11.37 16.26
N LEU A 221 -5.57 10.79 15.06
CA LEU A 221 -5.88 11.51 13.83
C LEU A 221 -7.31 12.05 13.85
N TYR A 222 -8.28 11.26 14.29
CA TYR A 222 -9.67 11.70 14.39
C TYR A 222 -9.84 12.85 15.38
N ARG A 223 -9.16 12.83 16.53
CA ARG A 223 -9.16 13.97 17.48
C ARG A 223 -8.59 15.24 16.84
N THR A 224 -7.52 15.11 16.05
CA THR A 224 -6.95 16.24 15.31
C THR A 224 -7.95 16.79 14.29
N MET A 225 -8.60 15.93 13.52
CA MET A 225 -9.64 16.31 12.56
C MET A 225 -10.80 17.03 13.25
N GLU A 226 -11.34 16.45 14.31
CA GLU A 226 -12.46 17.04 15.06
C GLU A 226 -12.12 18.43 15.60
N ARG A 227 -10.94 18.57 16.21
CA ARG A 227 -10.45 19.87 16.72
C ARG A 227 -10.33 20.89 15.59
N ASP A 228 -9.69 20.56 14.49
CA ASP A 228 -9.38 21.50 13.41
C ASP A 228 -10.65 21.92 12.66
N PHE A 229 -11.56 20.98 12.39
CA PHE A 229 -12.85 21.30 11.77
C PHE A 229 -13.78 22.06 12.70
N GLN A 230 -13.89 21.71 13.98
CA GLN A 230 -14.76 22.43 14.92
C GLN A 230 -14.25 23.86 15.19
N THR A 231 -12.94 24.04 15.24
CA THR A 231 -12.34 25.38 15.40
C THR A 231 -12.64 26.27 14.19
N ALA A 232 -12.58 25.69 12.99
CA ALA A 232 -12.80 26.44 11.77
C ALA A 232 -14.29 26.59 11.40
N TYR A 233 -15.08 25.58 11.68
CA TYR A 233 -16.50 25.47 11.32
C TYR A 233 -17.30 24.95 12.52
N PRO A 234 -17.69 25.83 13.45
CA PRO A 234 -18.44 25.43 14.65
C PRO A 234 -19.71 24.61 14.29
N GLY A 235 -19.87 23.46 14.91
CA GLY A 235 -20.99 22.54 14.69
C GLY A 235 -20.75 21.46 13.63
N VAL A 236 -19.65 21.52 12.86
CA VAL A 236 -19.28 20.42 11.93
C VAL A 236 -18.78 19.21 12.74
N ARG A 237 -19.24 18.03 12.35
CA ARG A 237 -18.84 16.74 12.94
C ARG A 237 -18.06 15.92 11.94
N VAL A 238 -17.07 15.17 12.42
CA VAL A 238 -16.26 14.27 11.58
C VAL A 238 -16.81 12.85 11.69
N PRO A 239 -17.46 12.31 10.64
CA PRO A 239 -17.91 10.92 10.60
C PRO A 239 -16.72 9.94 10.43
N ASN A 240 -17.00 8.65 10.25
CA ASN A 240 -15.96 7.65 10.00
C ASN A 240 -15.52 7.67 8.53
N ILE A 241 -14.74 8.68 8.17
CA ILE A 241 -14.29 8.92 6.79
C ILE A 241 -13.09 8.08 6.37
N LEU A 242 -12.35 7.52 7.34
CA LEU A 242 -11.11 6.80 7.07
C LEU A 242 -11.26 5.33 7.47
N LYS A 243 -10.96 4.44 6.53
CA LYS A 243 -10.97 2.99 6.71
C LYS A 243 -9.62 2.39 6.33
N ILE A 244 -9.25 1.29 6.98
CA ILE A 244 -8.16 0.42 6.54
C ILE A 244 -8.81 -0.83 5.97
N GLY A 245 -8.44 -1.20 4.76
CA GLY A 245 -8.85 -2.45 4.12
C GLY A 245 -7.68 -3.39 3.90
N GLY A 246 -7.92 -4.59 3.43
CA GLY A 246 -6.85 -5.54 3.14
C GLY A 246 -7.20 -6.57 2.06
N TRP A 247 -6.15 -7.15 1.48
CA TRP A 247 -6.23 -8.27 0.53
C TRP A 247 -5.63 -9.55 1.07
N ILE A 248 -4.87 -9.45 2.19
CA ILE A 248 -4.07 -10.55 2.72
C ILE A 248 -4.97 -11.65 3.28
N GLY A 249 -5.08 -12.75 2.57
CA GLY A 249 -6.01 -13.86 2.88
C GLY A 249 -7.30 -13.86 2.07
N GLY A 250 -7.56 -12.82 1.23
CA GLY A 250 -8.74 -12.74 0.34
C GLY A 250 -8.39 -12.74 -1.15
N ASP A 251 -7.15 -12.44 -1.50
CA ASP A 251 -6.66 -12.33 -2.88
C ASP A 251 -6.17 -13.68 -3.41
N ARG A 252 -6.96 -14.29 -4.31
CA ARG A 252 -6.68 -15.58 -4.94
C ARG A 252 -6.00 -15.45 -6.30
N ASP A 253 -5.98 -14.26 -6.90
CA ASP A 253 -5.42 -14.09 -8.24
C ASP A 253 -3.96 -14.52 -8.28
N GLY A 254 -3.73 -15.64 -8.98
CA GLY A 254 -2.43 -16.27 -9.09
C GLY A 254 -1.82 -16.75 -7.75
N ASN A 255 -2.63 -16.94 -6.71
CA ASN A 255 -2.20 -17.55 -5.44
C ASN A 255 -3.11 -18.74 -5.07
N PRO A 256 -2.76 -19.98 -5.46
CA PRO A 256 -3.58 -21.16 -5.20
C PRO A 256 -3.64 -21.55 -3.71
N PHE A 257 -2.83 -20.93 -2.86
CA PHE A 257 -2.76 -21.22 -1.42
C PHE A 257 -3.77 -20.39 -0.60
N VAL A 258 -4.49 -19.46 -1.23
CA VAL A 258 -5.60 -18.74 -0.57
C VAL A 258 -6.86 -19.55 -0.69
N SER A 259 -7.40 -20.00 0.42
CA SER A 259 -8.56 -20.91 0.53
C SER A 259 -9.60 -20.35 1.51
N ALA A 260 -10.73 -21.06 1.64
CA ALA A 260 -11.74 -20.77 2.67
C ALA A 260 -11.16 -20.81 4.08
N GLU A 261 -10.25 -21.76 4.35
CA GLU A 261 -9.57 -21.91 5.63
C GLU A 261 -8.62 -20.74 5.92
N THR A 262 -7.86 -20.27 4.93
CA THR A 262 -6.98 -19.10 5.09
C THR A 262 -7.79 -17.82 5.28
N LEU A 263 -8.93 -17.68 4.62
CA LEU A 263 -9.84 -16.56 4.82
C LEU A 263 -10.40 -16.56 6.26
N ARG A 264 -10.87 -17.71 6.75
CA ARG A 264 -11.30 -17.90 8.15
C ARG A 264 -10.18 -17.60 9.13
N PHE A 265 -8.96 -18.08 8.86
CA PHE A 265 -7.79 -17.82 9.69
C PHE A 265 -7.50 -16.30 9.77
N ALA A 266 -7.56 -15.57 8.66
CA ALA A 266 -7.36 -14.13 8.65
C ALA A 266 -8.34 -13.43 9.59
N PHE A 267 -9.65 -13.69 9.49
CA PHE A 267 -10.64 -13.05 10.37
C PHE A 267 -10.49 -13.43 11.84
N ARG A 268 -10.10 -14.65 12.15
CA ARG A 268 -9.78 -15.04 13.54
C ARG A 268 -8.57 -14.27 14.06
N ARG A 269 -7.52 -14.07 13.26
CA ARG A 269 -6.35 -13.26 13.64
C ARG A 269 -6.67 -11.79 13.80
N HIS A 270 -7.49 -11.24 12.90
CA HIS A 270 -8.01 -9.87 13.00
C HIS A 270 -8.79 -9.66 14.29
N ALA A 271 -9.75 -10.53 14.56
CA ALA A 271 -10.54 -10.47 15.79
C ALA A 271 -9.68 -10.63 17.04
N ASP A 272 -8.73 -11.56 17.06
CA ASP A 272 -7.81 -11.73 18.20
C ASP A 272 -7.05 -10.41 18.50
N ALA A 273 -6.55 -9.74 17.47
CA ALA A 273 -5.82 -8.48 17.63
C ALA A 273 -6.71 -7.36 18.18
N VAL A 274 -7.89 -7.16 17.57
CA VAL A 274 -8.78 -6.04 17.94
C VAL A 274 -9.43 -6.26 19.31
N PHE A 275 -9.82 -7.49 19.67
CA PHE A 275 -10.38 -7.77 21.01
C PHE A 275 -9.34 -7.69 22.12
N ARG A 276 -8.07 -8.03 21.86
CA ARG A 276 -6.96 -7.74 22.80
C ARG A 276 -6.81 -6.25 23.03
N PHE A 277 -6.89 -5.46 21.97
CA PHE A 277 -6.86 -4.02 22.07
C PHE A 277 -8.06 -3.48 22.87
N TYR A 278 -9.29 -3.88 22.55
CA TYR A 278 -10.48 -3.45 23.29
C TYR A 278 -10.42 -3.83 24.76
N ARG A 279 -10.01 -5.06 25.08
CA ARG A 279 -9.83 -5.49 26.47
C ARG A 279 -8.83 -4.59 27.22
N GLY A 280 -7.70 -4.29 26.58
CA GLY A 280 -6.67 -3.43 27.16
C GLY A 280 -7.16 -2.00 27.43
N GLU A 281 -7.86 -1.40 26.46
CA GLU A 281 -8.39 -0.05 26.61
C GLU A 281 -9.57 0.03 27.59
N LEU A 282 -10.46 -0.95 27.61
CA LEU A 282 -11.53 -1.06 28.61
C LEU A 282 -10.97 -1.25 30.02
N ASP A 283 -9.89 -2.04 30.20
CA ASP A 283 -9.24 -2.18 31.49
C ASP A 283 -8.60 -0.88 31.99
N LYS A 284 -8.00 -0.10 31.10
CA LYS A 284 -7.50 1.24 31.42
C LYS A 284 -8.66 2.18 31.79
N LEU A 285 -9.73 2.22 30.98
CA LEU A 285 -10.92 3.03 31.23
C LEU A 285 -11.58 2.68 32.57
N TYR A 286 -11.68 1.38 32.91
CA TYR A 286 -12.18 0.90 34.17
C TYR A 286 -11.38 1.49 35.37
N ARG A 287 -10.07 1.66 35.22
CA ARG A 287 -9.21 2.28 36.27
C ARG A 287 -9.35 3.79 36.31
N GLU A 288 -9.61 4.43 35.19
CA GLU A 288 -9.72 5.90 35.04
C GLU A 288 -11.07 6.46 35.51
N LEU A 289 -12.12 5.65 35.61
CA LEU A 289 -13.48 6.12 35.97
C LEU A 289 -14.01 5.59 37.31
N PRO A 290 -13.29 5.79 38.44
CA PRO A 290 -13.75 5.41 39.78
C PRO A 290 -14.71 6.47 40.35
N LEU A 291 -15.66 6.95 39.52
CA LEU A 291 -16.51 8.08 39.91
C LEU A 291 -17.61 7.62 40.87
N SER A 292 -17.67 8.25 42.05
CA SER A 292 -18.65 7.95 43.07
C SER A 292 -19.97 8.69 42.85
N ILE A 293 -21.09 7.98 43.03
CA ILE A 293 -22.45 8.57 43.01
C ILE A 293 -22.62 9.68 44.07
N ARG A 294 -21.77 9.76 45.09
CA ARG A 294 -21.77 10.85 46.07
C ARG A 294 -21.19 12.15 45.52
N ARG A 295 -20.45 12.10 44.45
CA ARG A 295 -19.72 13.25 43.87
C ARG A 295 -20.30 13.73 42.53
N VAL A 296 -20.83 12.79 41.74
CA VAL A 296 -21.37 13.04 40.41
C VAL A 296 -22.74 12.41 40.26
N LYS A 297 -23.63 13.09 39.56
CA LYS A 297 -24.93 12.53 39.17
C LYS A 297 -24.73 11.55 38.03
N VAL A 298 -25.23 10.34 38.16
CA VAL A 298 -25.17 9.31 37.15
C VAL A 298 -26.57 9.07 36.60
N ASN A 299 -26.72 9.01 35.28
CA ASN A 299 -28.03 8.82 34.66
C ASN A 299 -28.51 7.36 34.75
N ASP A 300 -29.79 7.17 34.47
CA ASP A 300 -30.46 5.85 34.62
C ASP A 300 -29.87 4.80 33.66
N ASP A 301 -29.39 5.22 32.45
CA ASP A 301 -28.78 4.30 31.49
C ASP A 301 -27.51 3.61 32.06
N VAL A 302 -26.62 4.39 32.68
CA VAL A 302 -25.41 3.86 33.32
C VAL A 302 -25.74 3.06 34.58
N MET A 303 -26.73 3.52 35.37
CA MET A 303 -27.19 2.76 36.54
C MET A 303 -27.76 1.39 36.14
N ALA A 304 -28.50 1.30 35.04
CA ALA A 304 -29.03 0.06 34.53
C ALA A 304 -27.87 -0.91 34.08
N LEU A 305 -26.87 -0.39 33.37
CA LEU A 305 -25.68 -1.18 33.01
C LEU A 305 -24.92 -1.67 34.27
N ALA A 306 -24.75 -0.79 35.25
CA ALA A 306 -24.08 -1.11 36.52
C ALA A 306 -24.83 -2.17 37.31
N ALA A 307 -26.16 -2.23 37.25
CA ALA A 307 -26.97 -3.25 37.91
C ALA A 307 -26.79 -4.66 37.32
N LEU A 308 -26.41 -4.74 36.03
CA LEU A 308 -26.11 -5.99 35.32
C LEU A 308 -24.62 -6.42 35.44
N SER A 309 -23.83 -5.68 36.18
CA SER A 309 -22.39 -5.89 36.31
C SER A 309 -22.04 -7.19 37.01
N PRO A 310 -21.11 -7.99 36.49
CA PRO A 310 -20.53 -9.14 37.19
C PRO A 310 -19.47 -8.76 38.22
N ASP A 311 -19.18 -7.45 38.40
CA ASP A 311 -18.28 -6.96 39.44
C ASP A 311 -19.05 -6.78 40.74
N GLU A 312 -18.99 -7.77 41.63
CA GLU A 312 -19.69 -7.83 42.90
C GLU A 312 -18.86 -7.29 44.09
N GLU A 313 -17.71 -6.67 43.83
CA GLU A 313 -16.87 -6.16 44.90
C GLU A 313 -17.57 -5.00 45.63
N ILE A 314 -17.75 -5.18 46.96
CA ILE A 314 -18.48 -4.25 47.84
C ILE A 314 -17.92 -2.83 47.78
N ALA A 315 -16.59 -2.71 47.70
CA ALA A 315 -15.93 -1.40 47.56
C ALA A 315 -16.35 -0.59 46.34
N ARG A 316 -17.01 -1.20 45.34
CA ARG A 316 -17.42 -0.59 44.05
C ARG A 316 -18.91 -0.34 43.95
N THR A 317 -19.67 -0.58 45.01
CA THR A 317 -21.11 -0.33 45.00
C THR A 317 -21.47 1.12 44.69
N GLU A 318 -20.60 2.07 45.05
CA GLU A 318 -20.78 3.49 44.76
C GLU A 318 -20.10 3.97 43.50
N GLU A 319 -19.50 3.07 42.69
CA GLU A 319 -18.75 3.38 41.46
C GLU A 319 -19.46 2.82 40.20
N PRO A 320 -20.65 3.35 39.81
CA PRO A 320 -21.46 2.76 38.76
C PRO A 320 -20.79 2.75 37.39
N TYR A 321 -19.93 3.72 37.06
CA TYR A 321 -19.17 3.70 35.81
C TYR A 321 -18.24 2.49 35.73
N ARG A 322 -17.50 2.17 36.78
CA ARG A 322 -16.68 0.95 36.81
C ARG A 322 -17.50 -0.29 36.65
N ARG A 323 -18.61 -0.40 37.35
CA ARG A 323 -19.50 -1.55 37.23
C ARG A 323 -20.08 -1.68 35.83
N ALA A 324 -20.50 -0.60 35.21
CA ALA A 324 -20.97 -0.58 33.81
C ALA A 324 -19.85 -1.01 32.84
N ILE A 325 -18.62 -0.54 33.02
CA ILE A 325 -17.47 -0.94 32.18
C ILE A 325 -17.16 -2.44 32.37
N ALA A 326 -17.27 -2.99 33.57
CA ALA A 326 -17.11 -4.44 33.84
C ALA A 326 -18.15 -5.26 33.07
N TYR A 327 -19.40 -4.81 33.05
CA TYR A 327 -20.48 -5.40 32.26
C TYR A 327 -20.16 -5.37 30.76
N ILE A 328 -19.77 -4.20 30.23
CA ILE A 328 -19.41 -4.02 28.83
C ILE A 328 -18.24 -4.93 28.45
N MET A 329 -17.20 -4.99 29.30
CA MET A 329 -16.02 -5.84 29.07
C MET A 329 -16.41 -7.32 29.04
N ALA A 330 -17.26 -7.77 29.96
CA ALA A 330 -17.70 -9.18 30.04
C ALA A 330 -18.51 -9.58 28.80
N ARG A 331 -19.37 -8.70 28.26
CA ARG A 331 -20.09 -8.91 27.00
C ARG A 331 -19.16 -8.92 25.79
N ALA A 332 -18.22 -7.95 25.70
CA ALA A 332 -17.24 -7.89 24.61
C ALA A 332 -16.37 -9.16 24.60
N MET A 333 -15.92 -9.62 25.75
CA MET A 333 -15.16 -10.88 25.85
C MET A 333 -16.04 -12.11 25.62
N GLY A 334 -17.34 -12.04 25.89
CA GLY A 334 -18.34 -13.01 25.47
C GLY A 334 -18.38 -13.16 23.95
N LYS A 335 -18.38 -12.03 23.21
CA LYS A 335 -18.27 -12.03 21.74
C LYS A 335 -16.95 -12.64 21.26
N ALA A 336 -15.83 -12.26 21.85
CA ALA A 336 -14.53 -12.86 21.52
C ALA A 336 -14.54 -14.39 21.70
N ARG A 337 -15.16 -14.88 22.79
CA ARG A 337 -15.31 -16.32 23.05
C ARG A 337 -16.23 -17.01 22.02
N SER A 338 -17.34 -16.39 21.62
CA SER A 338 -18.25 -16.93 20.59
C SER A 338 -17.56 -17.05 19.21
N LEU A 339 -16.58 -16.18 18.92
CA LEU A 339 -15.71 -16.26 17.74
C LEU A 339 -14.57 -17.29 17.89
N GLY A 340 -14.52 -18.05 18.98
CA GLY A 340 -13.53 -19.08 19.25
C GLY A 340 -12.16 -18.52 19.65
N LEU A 341 -12.09 -17.32 20.22
CA LEU A 341 -10.84 -16.69 20.67
C LEU A 341 -10.55 -17.10 22.12
N GLY A 342 -9.34 -17.57 22.40
CA GLY A 342 -8.90 -18.05 23.71
C GLY A 342 -8.51 -16.94 24.69
N MET A 343 -9.30 -15.86 24.79
CA MET A 343 -9.01 -14.74 25.70
C MET A 343 -9.75 -14.88 27.02
N GLY A 344 -9.03 -14.63 28.14
CA GLY A 344 -9.64 -14.55 29.47
C GLY A 344 -10.25 -13.18 29.77
N CYS A 345 -11.24 -13.15 30.65
CA CYS A 345 -11.80 -11.94 31.22
C CYS A 345 -11.87 -12.04 32.75
N LYS A 346 -11.37 -11.01 33.44
CA LYS A 346 -11.39 -11.00 34.93
C LYS A 346 -12.80 -10.97 35.55
N PHE A 347 -13.77 -10.52 34.72
CA PHE A 347 -15.18 -10.45 35.11
C PHE A 347 -16.03 -11.62 34.57
N GLY A 348 -15.40 -12.67 34.04
CA GLY A 348 -16.13 -13.73 33.34
C GLY A 348 -16.64 -13.34 31.98
N PHE A 349 -17.64 -14.06 31.50
CA PHE A 349 -18.25 -13.86 30.16
C PHE A 349 -19.76 -13.74 30.32
N LEU A 350 -20.34 -12.74 29.72
CA LEU A 350 -21.77 -12.55 29.61
C LEU A 350 -22.26 -12.81 28.18
N GLU A 351 -23.57 -12.72 27.98
CA GLU A 351 -24.20 -12.81 26.65
C GLU A 351 -23.46 -11.89 25.66
N PRO A 352 -22.98 -12.44 24.53
CA PRO A 352 -22.18 -11.69 23.58
C PRO A 352 -22.97 -10.52 22.95
N TYR A 353 -22.27 -9.47 22.58
CA TYR A 353 -22.84 -8.48 21.66
C TYR A 353 -23.18 -9.14 20.33
N ALA A 354 -24.42 -8.99 19.87
CA ALA A 354 -24.83 -9.47 18.56
C ALA A 354 -24.19 -8.61 17.46
N THR A 355 -24.23 -7.28 17.60
CA THR A 355 -23.70 -6.33 16.61
C THR A 355 -22.72 -5.34 17.23
N VAL A 356 -21.98 -4.67 16.37
CA VAL A 356 -21.06 -3.57 16.76
C VAL A 356 -21.85 -2.39 17.32
N GLU A 357 -23.05 -2.14 16.80
CA GLU A 357 -23.93 -1.05 17.21
C GLU A 357 -24.38 -1.21 18.67
N GLU A 358 -24.69 -2.44 19.12
CA GLU A 358 -25.01 -2.69 20.53
C GLU A 358 -23.82 -2.32 21.43
N PHE A 359 -22.60 -2.73 21.05
CA PHE A 359 -21.39 -2.39 21.80
C PHE A 359 -21.16 -0.88 21.85
N LEU A 360 -21.28 -0.21 20.69
CA LEU A 360 -21.20 1.25 20.61
C LEU A 360 -22.25 1.96 21.43
N ASN A 361 -23.50 1.47 21.45
CA ASN A 361 -24.58 2.08 22.21
C ASN A 361 -24.29 2.06 23.71
N ASP A 362 -23.79 0.94 24.26
CA ASP A 362 -23.42 0.89 25.67
C ASP A 362 -22.27 1.84 26.03
N LEU A 363 -21.26 1.96 25.17
CA LEU A 363 -20.17 2.95 25.35
C LEU A 363 -20.69 4.40 25.27
N LYS A 364 -21.61 4.70 24.35
CA LYS A 364 -22.22 6.02 24.20
C LYS A 364 -23.13 6.41 25.39
N LYS A 365 -23.75 5.45 26.08
CA LYS A 365 -24.46 5.69 27.35
C LYS A 365 -23.51 6.25 28.42
N LEU A 366 -22.31 5.64 28.55
CA LEU A 366 -21.29 6.16 29.46
C LEU A 366 -20.89 7.58 29.09
N GLN A 367 -20.63 7.83 27.81
CA GLN A 367 -20.22 9.16 27.30
C GLN A 367 -21.28 10.22 27.58
N ARG A 368 -22.55 9.92 27.28
CA ARG A 368 -23.68 10.83 27.54
C ARG A 368 -23.80 11.16 29.01
N SER A 369 -23.75 10.16 29.88
CA SER A 369 -23.81 10.37 31.33
C SER A 369 -22.69 11.26 31.87
N LEU A 370 -21.47 11.11 31.36
CA LEU A 370 -20.34 11.97 31.70
C LEU A 370 -20.53 13.42 31.22
N GLN A 371 -21.12 13.60 30.03
CA GLN A 371 -21.47 14.93 29.51
C GLN A 371 -22.55 15.61 30.34
N GLU A 372 -23.62 14.88 30.68
CA GLU A 372 -24.74 15.36 31.46
C GLU A 372 -24.36 15.79 32.90
N ASN A 373 -23.35 15.17 33.47
CA ASN A 373 -22.86 15.52 34.82
C ASN A 373 -21.68 16.52 34.83
N GLY A 374 -21.34 17.11 33.66
CA GLY A 374 -20.28 18.09 33.52
C GLY A 374 -18.86 17.54 33.46
N SER A 375 -18.70 16.22 33.33
CA SER A 375 -17.40 15.55 33.20
C SER A 375 -16.91 15.46 31.72
N GLN A 376 -17.03 16.55 30.98
CA GLN A 376 -16.73 16.63 29.54
C GLN A 376 -15.33 16.14 29.20
N LEU A 377 -14.32 16.49 30.00
CA LEU A 377 -12.93 16.06 29.77
C LEU A 377 -12.76 14.53 29.82
N LEU A 378 -13.52 13.85 30.67
CA LEU A 378 -13.51 12.39 30.75
C LEU A 378 -14.28 11.75 29.58
N ALA A 379 -15.36 12.40 29.14
CA ALA A 379 -16.15 11.96 27.99
C ALA A 379 -15.40 12.07 26.67
N GLU A 380 -14.52 13.07 26.52
CA GLU A 380 -13.69 13.34 25.33
C GLU A 380 -12.32 12.65 25.36
N GLY A 381 -11.97 12.02 26.47
CA GLY A 381 -10.71 11.30 26.65
C GLY A 381 -10.72 9.89 26.05
N ARG A 382 -10.15 8.93 26.80
CA ARG A 382 -10.05 7.51 26.40
C ARG A 382 -11.39 6.90 25.94
N LEU A 383 -12.51 7.27 26.56
CA LEU A 383 -13.81 6.75 26.17
C LEU A 383 -14.17 7.15 24.73
N ALA A 384 -13.89 8.38 24.32
CA ALA A 384 -14.09 8.82 22.94
C ALA A 384 -13.19 8.05 21.97
N ASP A 385 -11.93 7.79 22.35
CA ASP A 385 -10.99 6.98 21.56
C ASP A 385 -11.48 5.54 21.37
N ILE A 386 -12.02 4.92 22.43
CA ILE A 386 -12.59 3.58 22.36
C ILE A 386 -13.83 3.57 21.46
N ILE A 387 -14.74 4.53 21.61
CA ILE A 387 -15.92 4.66 20.75
C ILE A 387 -15.50 4.80 19.28
N ARG A 388 -14.54 5.66 18.99
CA ARG A 388 -13.98 5.84 17.64
C ARG A 388 -13.36 4.54 17.12
N SER A 389 -12.55 3.88 17.93
CA SER A 389 -11.89 2.62 17.58
C SER A 389 -12.91 1.51 17.28
N VAL A 390 -13.92 1.35 18.11
CA VAL A 390 -14.99 0.35 17.89
C VAL A 390 -15.75 0.67 16.60
N SER A 391 -16.03 1.94 16.33
CA SER A 391 -16.76 2.35 15.13
C SER A 391 -15.97 2.18 13.84
N VAL A 392 -14.62 2.22 13.90
CA VAL A 392 -13.73 2.03 12.73
C VAL A 392 -13.35 0.57 12.53
N PHE A 393 -12.98 -0.14 13.60
CA PHE A 393 -12.44 -1.49 13.52
C PHE A 393 -13.48 -2.61 13.68
N GLY A 394 -14.66 -2.32 14.23
CA GLY A 394 -15.71 -3.30 14.46
C GLY A 394 -15.23 -4.53 15.21
N PHE A 395 -15.79 -5.71 14.88
CA PHE A 395 -15.31 -7.00 15.37
C PHE A 395 -14.30 -7.67 14.42
N HIS A 396 -14.19 -7.14 13.20
CA HIS A 396 -13.39 -7.68 12.10
C HIS A 396 -12.03 -6.99 11.91
N MET A 397 -11.72 -5.94 12.68
CA MET A 397 -10.51 -5.10 12.61
C MET A 397 -10.38 -4.33 11.29
N MET A 398 -10.44 -4.99 10.15
CA MET A 398 -10.47 -4.42 8.80
C MET A 398 -11.26 -5.31 7.84
N PRO A 399 -11.97 -4.74 6.86
CA PRO A 399 -12.56 -5.51 5.78
C PRO A 399 -11.49 -6.16 4.90
N LEU A 400 -11.77 -7.36 4.41
CA LEU A 400 -10.99 -8.01 3.36
C LEU A 400 -11.75 -7.99 2.05
N ASP A 401 -11.06 -7.63 0.98
CA ASP A 401 -11.57 -7.78 -0.38
C ASP A 401 -11.26 -9.18 -0.89
N LEU A 402 -12.21 -9.79 -1.56
CA LEU A 402 -11.98 -10.98 -2.38
C LEU A 402 -11.46 -10.53 -3.75
N ARG A 403 -10.53 -11.27 -4.35
CA ARG A 403 -10.06 -11.03 -5.71
C ARG A 403 -9.77 -12.35 -6.43
N GLN A 404 -10.19 -12.43 -7.70
CA GLN A 404 -9.88 -13.54 -8.58
C GLN A 404 -9.92 -13.11 -10.05
N HIS A 405 -9.22 -13.85 -10.90
CA HIS A 405 -9.15 -13.65 -12.34
C HIS A 405 -10.47 -13.99 -13.03
N ALA A 406 -10.94 -13.17 -13.99
CA ALA A 406 -12.18 -13.34 -14.74
C ALA A 406 -12.30 -14.75 -15.36
N GLY A 407 -11.23 -15.25 -16.00
CA GLY A 407 -11.21 -16.59 -16.59
C GLY A 407 -11.45 -17.70 -15.57
N LYS A 408 -11.06 -17.51 -14.29
CA LYS A 408 -11.33 -18.51 -13.24
C LYS A 408 -12.80 -18.54 -12.83
N HIS A 409 -13.46 -17.40 -12.85
CA HIS A 409 -14.92 -17.34 -12.67
C HIS A 409 -15.66 -17.99 -13.84
N ALA A 410 -15.20 -17.72 -15.08
CA ALA A 410 -15.75 -18.34 -16.29
C ALA A 410 -15.63 -19.86 -16.28
N ASP A 411 -14.48 -20.42 -15.85
CA ASP A 411 -14.28 -21.86 -15.70
C ASP A 411 -15.34 -22.49 -14.78
N VAL A 412 -15.63 -21.83 -13.62
CA VAL A 412 -16.65 -22.32 -12.67
C VAL A 412 -18.06 -22.24 -13.27
N VAL A 413 -18.39 -21.12 -13.94
CA VAL A 413 -19.69 -20.96 -14.60
C VAL A 413 -19.90 -22.02 -15.67
N ALA A 414 -18.88 -22.32 -16.48
CA ALA A 414 -18.94 -23.34 -17.51
C ALA A 414 -19.26 -24.73 -16.93
N GLU A 415 -18.62 -25.10 -15.83
CA GLU A 415 -18.90 -26.38 -15.16
C GLU A 415 -20.31 -26.42 -14.53
N LEU A 416 -20.77 -25.32 -13.94
CA LEU A 416 -22.14 -25.22 -13.42
C LEU A 416 -23.19 -25.35 -14.54
N PHE A 417 -22.96 -24.70 -15.69
CA PHE A 417 -23.85 -24.80 -16.86
C PHE A 417 -23.90 -26.21 -17.41
N GLN A 418 -22.74 -26.85 -17.54
CA GLN A 418 -22.66 -28.22 -18.01
C GLN A 418 -23.48 -29.19 -17.13
N HIS A 419 -23.31 -29.13 -15.82
CA HIS A 419 -24.04 -29.99 -14.88
C HIS A 419 -25.52 -29.64 -14.75
N ALA A 420 -25.91 -28.42 -15.03
CA ALA A 420 -27.31 -28.02 -15.08
C ALA A 420 -28.00 -28.37 -16.41
N GLY A 421 -27.27 -28.93 -17.39
CA GLY A 421 -27.79 -29.27 -18.72
C GLY A 421 -28.11 -28.05 -19.57
N LEU A 422 -27.43 -26.93 -19.31
CA LEU A 422 -27.51 -25.70 -20.09
C LEU A 422 -26.54 -25.74 -21.28
N GLU A 423 -26.54 -24.66 -22.10
CA GLU A 423 -25.64 -24.49 -23.22
C GLU A 423 -24.16 -24.52 -22.81
N ASP A 424 -23.28 -24.97 -23.71
CA ASP A 424 -21.83 -24.90 -23.48
C ASP A 424 -21.34 -23.45 -23.41
N TYR A 425 -21.12 -22.97 -22.19
CA TYR A 425 -20.74 -21.58 -21.90
C TYR A 425 -19.50 -21.13 -22.66
N ASN A 426 -18.52 -22.03 -22.88
CA ASN A 426 -17.27 -21.69 -23.55
C ASN A 426 -17.44 -21.50 -25.08
N SER A 427 -18.49 -22.05 -25.65
CA SER A 427 -18.80 -21.91 -27.09
C SER A 427 -19.61 -20.63 -27.39
N LEU A 428 -20.13 -19.95 -26.37
CA LEU A 428 -20.97 -18.75 -26.53
C LEU A 428 -20.12 -17.51 -26.87
N ASN A 429 -20.62 -16.67 -27.77
CA ASN A 429 -20.10 -15.30 -27.93
C ASN A 429 -20.55 -14.40 -26.77
N GLU A 430 -20.03 -13.16 -26.70
CA GLU A 430 -20.27 -12.26 -25.57
C GLU A 430 -21.77 -11.94 -25.37
N GLU A 431 -22.53 -11.64 -26.40
CA GLU A 431 -23.98 -11.36 -26.33
C GLU A 431 -24.77 -12.58 -25.82
N GLN A 432 -24.40 -13.77 -26.30
CA GLN A 432 -25.00 -15.02 -25.85
C GLN A 432 -24.67 -15.31 -24.38
N LYS A 433 -23.41 -15.06 -23.94
CA LYS A 433 -23.03 -15.19 -22.53
C LYS A 433 -23.84 -14.27 -21.63
N GLN A 434 -23.98 -12.99 -21.99
CA GLN A 434 -24.81 -12.05 -21.25
C GLN A 434 -26.25 -12.52 -21.15
N THR A 435 -26.84 -12.95 -22.24
CA THR A 435 -28.23 -13.45 -22.27
C THR A 435 -28.41 -14.69 -21.38
N ALA A 436 -27.50 -15.64 -21.46
CA ALA A 436 -27.55 -16.87 -20.67
C ALA A 436 -27.38 -16.59 -19.18
N LEU A 437 -26.42 -15.72 -18.82
CA LEU A 437 -26.16 -15.33 -17.43
C LEU A 437 -27.35 -14.55 -16.84
N LEU A 438 -27.91 -13.59 -17.57
CA LEU A 438 -29.07 -12.81 -17.11
C LEU A 438 -30.31 -13.69 -16.91
N ARG A 439 -30.52 -14.67 -17.78
CA ARG A 439 -31.58 -15.66 -17.61
C ARG A 439 -31.41 -16.41 -16.27
N GLU A 440 -30.23 -16.93 -15.98
CA GLU A 440 -29.97 -17.68 -14.74
C GLU A 440 -29.98 -16.76 -13.50
N LEU A 441 -29.53 -15.52 -13.63
CA LEU A 441 -29.57 -14.52 -12.57
C LEU A 441 -30.99 -14.05 -12.24
N SER A 442 -31.96 -14.19 -13.17
CA SER A 442 -33.37 -13.84 -12.92
C SER A 442 -34.14 -14.92 -12.15
N HIS A 443 -33.59 -16.13 -12.05
CA HIS A 443 -34.16 -17.25 -11.33
C HIS A 443 -33.66 -17.30 -9.87
N GLN A 444 -34.55 -17.64 -8.94
CA GLN A 444 -34.19 -17.84 -7.53
C GLN A 444 -33.40 -19.14 -7.30
N ARG A 445 -33.65 -20.18 -8.12
CA ARG A 445 -32.98 -21.46 -7.97
C ARG A 445 -31.47 -21.36 -8.18
N PRO A 446 -30.65 -22.05 -7.37
CA PRO A 446 -29.22 -22.19 -7.66
C PRO A 446 -28.98 -23.23 -8.77
N LEU A 447 -27.84 -23.13 -9.45
CA LEU A 447 -27.33 -24.16 -10.36
C LEU A 447 -26.52 -25.22 -9.61
N TYR A 448 -25.84 -24.82 -8.54
CA TYR A 448 -25.03 -25.71 -7.72
C TYR A 448 -25.91 -26.73 -6.99
N SER A 449 -25.49 -28.00 -7.06
CA SER A 449 -26.14 -29.09 -6.33
C SER A 449 -25.11 -29.83 -5.43
N PRO A 450 -25.39 -30.02 -4.14
CA PRO A 450 -24.49 -30.76 -3.25
C PRO A 450 -24.40 -32.26 -3.60
N PHE A 451 -25.23 -32.76 -4.49
CA PHE A 451 -25.29 -34.16 -4.92
C PHE A 451 -24.47 -34.44 -6.18
N ILE A 452 -23.84 -33.42 -6.77
CA ILE A 452 -22.98 -33.51 -7.95
C ILE A 452 -21.52 -33.37 -7.51
N THR A 453 -20.64 -34.16 -8.14
CA THR A 453 -19.20 -34.05 -7.93
C THR A 453 -18.64 -33.05 -8.91
N TYR A 454 -18.21 -31.91 -8.41
CA TYR A 454 -17.53 -30.86 -9.19
C TYR A 454 -16.01 -31.01 -9.12
N SER A 455 -15.32 -30.36 -10.04
CA SER A 455 -13.87 -30.25 -10.04
C SER A 455 -13.34 -29.62 -8.73
N ASP A 456 -12.08 -29.89 -8.42
CA ASP A 456 -11.43 -29.26 -7.25
C ASP A 456 -11.43 -27.75 -7.36
N HIS A 457 -11.28 -27.21 -8.57
CA HIS A 457 -11.33 -25.77 -8.83
C HIS A 457 -12.68 -25.17 -8.47
N THR A 458 -13.78 -25.70 -8.98
CA THR A 458 -15.13 -25.21 -8.70
C THR A 458 -15.49 -25.34 -7.21
N ARG A 459 -15.13 -26.44 -6.58
CA ARG A 459 -15.32 -26.61 -5.14
C ARG A 459 -14.56 -25.59 -4.32
N HIS A 460 -13.30 -25.34 -4.69
CA HIS A 460 -12.46 -24.35 -4.03
C HIS A 460 -13.04 -22.94 -4.13
N GLU A 461 -13.43 -22.49 -5.33
CA GLU A 461 -13.96 -21.14 -5.55
C GLU A 461 -15.29 -20.92 -4.82
N LEU A 462 -16.22 -21.86 -4.90
CA LEU A 462 -17.52 -21.76 -4.23
C LEU A 462 -17.37 -21.84 -2.69
N ALA A 463 -16.40 -22.62 -2.18
CA ALA A 463 -16.14 -22.70 -0.74
C ALA A 463 -15.73 -21.34 -0.15
N ILE A 464 -14.97 -20.53 -0.89
CA ILE A 464 -14.53 -19.20 -0.43
C ILE A 464 -15.72 -18.23 -0.33
N PHE A 465 -16.62 -18.21 -1.31
CA PHE A 465 -17.82 -17.37 -1.25
C PHE A 465 -18.76 -17.81 -0.11
N ASN A 466 -18.92 -19.12 0.09
CA ASN A 466 -19.69 -19.66 1.21
C ASN A 466 -19.07 -19.28 2.56
N GLU A 467 -17.74 -19.30 2.64
CA GLU A 467 -17.04 -18.88 3.86
C GLU A 467 -17.16 -17.38 4.10
N ALA A 468 -17.08 -16.55 3.04
CA ALA A 468 -17.29 -15.11 3.15
C ALA A 468 -18.69 -14.79 3.68
N ARG A 469 -19.73 -15.52 3.27
CA ARG A 469 -21.09 -15.38 3.80
C ARG A 469 -21.11 -15.65 5.32
N LYS A 470 -20.54 -16.77 5.78
CA LYS A 470 -20.47 -17.10 7.20
C LYS A 470 -19.70 -16.03 8.01
N ILE A 471 -18.61 -15.54 7.46
CA ILE A 471 -17.81 -14.46 8.07
C ILE A 471 -18.64 -13.21 8.25
N LYS A 472 -19.43 -12.80 7.25
CA LYS A 472 -20.32 -11.65 7.36
C LYS A 472 -21.37 -11.86 8.45
N ASP A 473 -21.93 -13.06 8.57
CA ASP A 473 -22.93 -13.40 9.60
C ASP A 473 -22.30 -13.35 11.01
N GLU A 474 -21.04 -13.71 11.17
CA GLU A 474 -20.36 -13.79 12.48
C GLU A 474 -19.68 -12.48 12.91
N PHE A 475 -19.02 -11.78 11.96
CA PHE A 475 -18.19 -10.60 12.24
C PHE A 475 -18.85 -9.27 11.86
N GLY A 476 -19.96 -9.31 11.11
CA GLY A 476 -20.70 -8.15 10.65
C GLY A 476 -20.59 -7.92 9.13
N GLU A 477 -21.53 -7.14 8.61
CA GLU A 477 -21.67 -6.88 7.16
C GLU A 477 -20.43 -6.22 6.54
N ASP A 478 -19.68 -5.44 7.30
CA ASP A 478 -18.48 -4.75 6.83
C ASP A 478 -17.24 -5.67 6.74
N ALA A 479 -17.32 -6.93 7.18
CA ALA A 479 -16.16 -7.82 7.15
C ALA A 479 -15.66 -8.12 5.73
N VAL A 480 -16.56 -8.41 4.79
CA VAL A 480 -16.26 -8.63 3.37
C VAL A 480 -17.22 -7.81 2.53
N THR A 481 -16.74 -6.77 1.88
CA THR A 481 -17.58 -5.81 1.17
C THR A 481 -17.38 -5.78 -0.34
N GLN A 482 -16.23 -6.28 -0.83
CA GLN A 482 -15.83 -6.19 -2.23
C GLN A 482 -15.45 -7.57 -2.77
N SER A 483 -15.79 -7.84 -4.04
CA SER A 483 -15.20 -8.91 -4.84
C SER A 483 -14.68 -8.33 -6.14
N ILE A 484 -13.37 -8.38 -6.33
CA ILE A 484 -12.65 -7.75 -7.44
C ILE A 484 -12.40 -8.80 -8.52
N ILE A 485 -12.65 -8.43 -9.77
CA ILE A 485 -12.42 -9.25 -10.95
C ILE A 485 -11.15 -8.75 -11.62
N SER A 486 -10.02 -9.44 -11.48
CA SER A 486 -8.82 -9.11 -12.25
C SER A 486 -8.95 -9.58 -13.70
N ASN A 487 -8.29 -8.84 -14.59
CA ASN A 487 -8.41 -9.04 -16.04
C ASN A 487 -9.86 -9.00 -16.51
N CYS A 488 -10.61 -8.00 -16.06
CA CYS A 488 -11.98 -7.77 -16.51
C CYS A 488 -11.94 -7.06 -17.87
N GLU A 489 -12.54 -7.68 -18.89
CA GLU A 489 -12.52 -7.18 -20.27
C GLU A 489 -13.94 -7.03 -20.84
N GLN A 490 -14.90 -7.81 -20.30
CA GLN A 490 -16.23 -7.94 -20.88
C GLN A 490 -17.34 -7.81 -19.82
N PRO A 491 -18.56 -7.36 -20.21
CA PRO A 491 -19.73 -7.35 -19.31
C PRO A 491 -20.06 -8.71 -18.71
N SER A 492 -19.86 -9.80 -19.45
CA SER A 492 -20.09 -11.17 -18.96
C SER A 492 -19.20 -11.54 -17.78
N ASP A 493 -18.04 -10.91 -17.58
CA ASP A 493 -17.18 -11.16 -16.42
C ASP A 493 -17.83 -10.69 -15.11
N LEU A 494 -18.53 -9.54 -15.15
CA LEU A 494 -19.29 -9.03 -14.00
C LEU A 494 -20.52 -9.91 -13.70
N LEU A 495 -21.23 -10.35 -14.75
CA LEU A 495 -22.39 -11.21 -14.61
C LEU A 495 -22.02 -12.62 -14.14
N ALA A 496 -20.86 -13.14 -14.56
CA ALA A 496 -20.33 -14.42 -14.08
C ALA A 496 -20.05 -14.38 -12.59
N LEU A 497 -19.37 -13.32 -12.08
CA LEU A 497 -19.20 -13.16 -10.65
C LEU A 497 -20.54 -13.03 -9.92
N ALA A 498 -21.49 -12.27 -10.47
CA ALA A 498 -22.83 -12.14 -9.89
C ALA A 498 -23.51 -13.51 -9.72
N LEU A 499 -23.35 -14.40 -10.70
CA LEU A 499 -23.87 -15.76 -10.62
C LEU A 499 -23.21 -16.55 -9.48
N LEU A 500 -21.88 -16.47 -9.32
CA LEU A 500 -21.18 -17.16 -8.23
C LEU A 500 -21.58 -16.60 -6.84
N LEU A 501 -21.83 -15.32 -6.73
CA LEU A 501 -22.38 -14.72 -5.50
C LEU A 501 -23.79 -15.24 -5.21
N LYS A 502 -24.61 -15.43 -6.24
CA LYS A 502 -25.94 -16.04 -6.09
C LYS A 502 -25.84 -17.48 -5.62
N GLU A 503 -24.97 -18.29 -6.21
CA GLU A 503 -24.76 -19.69 -5.84
C GLU A 503 -24.32 -19.89 -4.38
N SER A 504 -23.70 -18.88 -3.78
CA SER A 504 -23.26 -18.88 -2.38
C SER A 504 -24.22 -18.18 -1.40
N GLY A 505 -25.31 -17.59 -1.91
CA GLY A 505 -26.26 -16.81 -1.10
C GLY A 505 -25.74 -15.45 -0.64
N LEU A 506 -24.68 -14.92 -1.28
CA LEU A 506 -24.21 -13.55 -1.12
C LEU A 506 -25.01 -12.56 -2.00
N LEU A 507 -25.65 -13.06 -3.03
CA LEU A 507 -26.64 -12.40 -3.84
C LEU A 507 -27.94 -13.24 -3.80
N VAL A 508 -29.06 -12.60 -3.52
CA VAL A 508 -30.38 -13.24 -3.53
C VAL A 508 -31.29 -12.48 -4.47
N VAL A 509 -32.29 -13.18 -5.04
CA VAL A 509 -33.30 -12.58 -5.90
C VAL A 509 -34.62 -12.62 -5.16
N GLU A 510 -35.17 -11.47 -4.78
CA GLU A 510 -36.45 -11.34 -4.07
C GLU A 510 -37.41 -10.50 -4.92
N ASN A 511 -38.58 -11.04 -5.19
CA ASN A 511 -39.59 -10.38 -6.03
C ASN A 511 -39.07 -9.93 -7.40
N GLY A 512 -38.14 -10.71 -7.99
CA GLY A 512 -37.50 -10.42 -9.28
C GLY A 512 -36.42 -9.38 -9.24
N LYS A 513 -36.06 -8.82 -8.05
CA LYS A 513 -34.97 -7.87 -7.88
C LYS A 513 -33.78 -8.53 -7.19
N PRO A 514 -32.54 -8.27 -7.66
CA PRO A 514 -31.34 -8.75 -7.01
C PRO A 514 -31.00 -7.93 -5.77
N HIS A 515 -30.57 -8.60 -4.70
CA HIS A 515 -30.01 -8.00 -3.50
C HIS A 515 -28.65 -8.61 -3.21
N SER A 516 -27.60 -7.82 -3.27
CA SER A 516 -26.24 -8.29 -2.99
C SER A 516 -25.72 -7.79 -1.65
N ARG A 517 -24.99 -8.66 -0.94
CA ARG A 517 -24.22 -8.31 0.27
C ARG A 517 -22.80 -7.88 -0.02
N ILE A 518 -22.32 -8.03 -1.28
CA ILE A 518 -20.96 -7.73 -1.72
C ILE A 518 -21.02 -6.91 -3.01
N ASN A 519 -20.13 -5.93 -3.15
CA ASN A 519 -19.98 -5.17 -4.38
C ASN A 519 -19.15 -5.95 -5.40
N ILE A 520 -19.54 -5.88 -6.66
CA ILE A 520 -18.80 -6.42 -7.81
C ILE A 520 -17.89 -5.30 -8.33
N VAL A 521 -16.59 -5.54 -8.38
CA VAL A 521 -15.61 -4.53 -8.73
C VAL A 521 -14.77 -5.00 -9.93
N PRO A 522 -14.99 -4.48 -11.15
CA PRO A 522 -14.12 -4.76 -12.27
C PRO A 522 -12.76 -4.09 -12.09
N LEU A 523 -11.68 -4.79 -12.44
CA LEU A 523 -10.33 -4.25 -12.54
C LEU A 523 -9.91 -4.21 -14.01
N PHE A 524 -9.72 -2.99 -14.53
CA PHE A 524 -9.18 -2.74 -15.87
C PHE A 524 -7.68 -2.48 -15.73
N GLU A 525 -6.84 -3.37 -16.29
CA GLU A 525 -5.41 -3.36 -15.99
C GLU A 525 -4.47 -3.40 -17.20
N THR A 526 -4.95 -3.69 -18.40
CA THR A 526 -4.18 -3.53 -19.65
C THR A 526 -4.54 -2.20 -20.34
N ILE A 527 -3.73 -1.76 -21.31
CA ILE A 527 -4.07 -0.56 -22.10
C ILE A 527 -5.42 -0.74 -22.79
N GLU A 528 -5.64 -1.89 -23.46
CA GLU A 528 -6.90 -2.22 -24.13
C GLU A 528 -8.10 -2.26 -23.17
N ALA A 529 -7.91 -2.85 -21.97
CA ALA A 529 -8.97 -2.90 -20.95
C ALA A 529 -9.33 -1.50 -20.43
N LEU A 530 -8.35 -0.60 -20.28
CA LEU A 530 -8.60 0.79 -19.87
C LEU A 530 -9.39 1.56 -20.94
N GLU A 531 -9.07 1.38 -22.21
CA GLU A 531 -9.80 1.99 -23.35
C GLU A 531 -11.26 1.45 -23.42
N ASN A 532 -11.47 0.18 -23.08
CA ASN A 532 -12.77 -0.49 -23.09
C ASN A 532 -13.58 -0.31 -21.78
N ALA A 533 -13.05 0.34 -20.75
CA ALA A 533 -13.73 0.47 -19.45
C ALA A 533 -15.10 1.14 -19.56
N CYS A 534 -15.21 2.24 -20.32
CA CYS A 534 -16.47 2.94 -20.53
C CYS A 534 -17.50 2.11 -21.31
N PRO A 535 -17.19 1.49 -22.46
CA PRO A 535 -18.10 0.59 -23.17
C PRO A 535 -18.64 -0.56 -22.32
N VAL A 536 -17.77 -1.21 -21.53
CA VAL A 536 -18.16 -2.31 -20.63
C VAL A 536 -19.16 -1.82 -19.58
N MET A 537 -18.83 -0.73 -18.90
CA MET A 537 -19.69 -0.18 -17.85
C MET A 537 -20.99 0.41 -18.41
N GLU A 538 -20.96 1.03 -19.58
CA GLU A 538 -22.21 1.52 -20.22
C GLU A 538 -23.15 0.36 -20.55
N THR A 539 -22.62 -0.75 -21.04
CA THR A 539 -23.42 -1.96 -21.28
C THR A 539 -24.06 -2.45 -19.98
N MET A 540 -23.32 -2.49 -18.88
CA MET A 540 -23.86 -2.88 -17.57
C MET A 540 -24.94 -1.93 -17.07
N PHE A 541 -24.74 -0.62 -17.16
CA PHE A 541 -25.71 0.39 -16.68
C PHE A 541 -27.00 0.45 -17.52
N ARG A 542 -27.03 -0.12 -18.71
CA ARG A 542 -28.24 -0.27 -19.51
C ARG A 542 -29.11 -1.46 -19.10
N LEU A 543 -28.60 -2.35 -18.26
CA LEU A 543 -29.33 -3.53 -17.80
C LEU A 543 -30.18 -3.18 -16.56
N ASP A 544 -31.52 -3.25 -16.70
CA ASP A 544 -32.46 -3.02 -15.57
C ASP A 544 -32.12 -3.91 -14.35
N TRP A 545 -31.63 -5.13 -14.61
CA TRP A 545 -31.20 -6.04 -13.58
C TRP A 545 -29.99 -5.49 -12.80
N TYR A 546 -29.02 -4.88 -13.52
CA TYR A 546 -27.83 -4.33 -12.88
C TYR A 546 -28.11 -3.03 -12.13
N ASP A 547 -29.01 -2.20 -12.65
CA ASP A 547 -29.51 -1.01 -11.96
C ASP A 547 -30.15 -1.38 -10.61
N ALA A 548 -31.05 -2.38 -10.58
CA ALA A 548 -31.62 -2.89 -9.35
C ALA A 548 -30.57 -3.48 -8.39
N LEU A 549 -29.49 -4.09 -8.91
CA LEU A 549 -28.37 -4.55 -8.11
C LEU A 549 -27.65 -3.38 -7.42
N LEU A 550 -27.37 -2.31 -8.16
CA LEU A 550 -26.73 -1.09 -7.65
C LEU A 550 -27.61 -0.40 -6.59
N GLU A 551 -28.93 -0.30 -6.81
CA GLU A 551 -29.87 0.19 -5.80
C GLU A 551 -29.72 -0.54 -4.47
N SER A 552 -29.59 -1.88 -4.51
CA SER A 552 -29.40 -2.72 -3.31
C SER A 552 -28.09 -2.41 -2.56
N ARG A 553 -27.14 -1.77 -3.22
CA ARG A 553 -25.82 -1.36 -2.69
C ARG A 553 -25.69 0.15 -2.47
N GLY A 554 -26.78 0.88 -2.48
CA GLY A 554 -26.82 2.32 -2.26
C GLY A 554 -26.37 3.14 -3.47
N ASN A 555 -26.56 2.61 -4.66
CA ASN A 555 -26.26 3.22 -5.95
C ASN A 555 -24.80 3.68 -6.09
N ILE A 556 -23.85 2.82 -5.66
CA ILE A 556 -22.41 3.04 -5.79
C ILE A 556 -21.82 1.92 -6.64
N GLN A 557 -21.08 2.28 -7.68
CA GLN A 557 -20.22 1.36 -8.41
C GLN A 557 -18.76 1.70 -8.16
N GLU A 558 -17.98 0.72 -7.70
CA GLU A 558 -16.54 0.81 -7.59
C GLU A 558 -15.88 0.22 -8.83
N ILE A 559 -14.86 0.90 -9.34
CA ILE A 559 -14.02 0.44 -10.46
C ILE A 559 -12.58 0.49 -10.00
N MET A 560 -11.84 -0.58 -10.21
CA MET A 560 -10.41 -0.61 -9.96
C MET A 560 -9.64 -0.37 -11.25
N LEU A 561 -8.61 0.48 -11.15
CA LEU A 561 -7.69 0.82 -12.24
C LEU A 561 -6.32 0.24 -11.95
N GLY A 562 -5.76 -0.49 -12.93
CA GLY A 562 -4.48 -1.19 -12.80
C GLY A 562 -3.33 -0.38 -13.37
N TYR A 563 -2.35 -0.06 -12.53
CA TYR A 563 -1.18 0.75 -12.87
C TYR A 563 0.02 -0.10 -13.28
N SER A 564 0.24 -1.25 -12.63
CA SER A 564 1.45 -2.06 -12.85
C SER A 564 1.41 -2.80 -14.18
N ASP A 565 0.29 -3.40 -14.51
CA ASP A 565 0.14 -4.18 -15.74
C ASP A 565 0.02 -3.27 -16.97
N SER A 566 -0.70 -2.14 -16.88
CA SER A 566 -0.72 -1.14 -17.95
C SER A 566 0.65 -0.51 -18.20
N ASN A 567 1.44 -0.26 -17.15
CA ASN A 567 2.81 0.24 -17.29
C ASN A 567 3.73 -0.80 -17.95
N LYS A 568 3.61 -2.07 -17.59
CA LYS A 568 4.35 -3.16 -18.23
C LYS A 568 3.99 -3.29 -19.72
N ASP A 569 2.70 -3.11 -20.06
CA ASP A 569 2.19 -3.25 -21.42
C ASP A 569 2.54 -2.07 -22.32
N GLY A 570 2.38 -0.84 -21.85
CA GLY A 570 2.48 0.39 -22.64
C GLY A 570 3.60 1.36 -22.28
N GLY A 571 4.36 1.12 -21.21
CA GLY A 571 5.29 2.10 -20.65
C GLY A 571 4.59 3.17 -19.81
N TYR A 572 5.37 4.00 -19.13
CA TYR A 572 4.85 4.93 -18.12
C TYR A 572 3.99 6.05 -18.67
N VAL A 573 4.42 6.67 -19.78
CA VAL A 573 3.70 7.80 -20.40
C VAL A 573 2.32 7.36 -20.87
N THR A 574 2.26 6.28 -21.64
CA THR A 574 1.01 5.72 -22.20
C THR A 574 0.08 5.23 -21.08
N SER A 575 0.61 4.46 -20.13
CA SER A 575 -0.19 4.00 -18.99
C SER A 575 -0.81 5.16 -18.20
N SER A 576 -0.01 6.22 -17.93
CA SER A 576 -0.51 7.39 -17.19
C SER A 576 -1.60 8.12 -17.96
N TRP A 577 -1.44 8.27 -19.27
CA TRP A 577 -2.43 8.95 -20.11
C TRP A 577 -3.72 8.13 -20.28
N CYS A 578 -3.62 6.83 -20.56
CA CYS A 578 -4.79 5.95 -20.67
C CYS A 578 -5.59 5.88 -19.36
N LEU A 579 -4.92 5.86 -18.21
CA LEU A 579 -5.57 5.94 -16.91
C LEU A 579 -6.35 7.26 -16.75
N TYR A 580 -5.71 8.38 -17.08
CA TYR A 580 -6.35 9.70 -17.00
C TYR A 580 -7.58 9.79 -17.93
N GLN A 581 -7.48 9.29 -19.15
CA GLN A 581 -8.59 9.24 -20.09
C GLN A 581 -9.74 8.33 -19.64
N ALA A 582 -9.40 7.13 -19.12
CA ALA A 582 -10.39 6.23 -18.57
C ALA A 582 -11.15 6.88 -17.40
N GLU A 583 -10.44 7.56 -16.49
CA GLU A 583 -11.07 8.31 -15.40
C GLU A 583 -12.01 9.41 -15.89
N LEU A 584 -11.60 10.21 -16.88
CA LEU A 584 -12.45 11.24 -17.49
C LEU A 584 -13.73 10.65 -18.10
N GLY A 585 -13.58 9.62 -18.93
CA GLY A 585 -14.71 8.96 -19.57
C GLY A 585 -15.69 8.36 -18.56
N LEU A 586 -15.15 7.73 -17.50
CA LEU A 586 -15.96 7.15 -16.42
C LEU A 586 -16.71 8.25 -15.65
N VAL A 587 -16.11 9.40 -15.36
CA VAL A 587 -16.81 10.52 -14.71
C VAL A 587 -18.05 10.93 -15.49
N GLU A 588 -17.92 11.11 -16.80
CA GLU A 588 -19.05 11.49 -17.66
C GLU A 588 -20.11 10.37 -17.75
N LEU A 589 -19.67 9.12 -17.86
CA LEU A 589 -20.57 7.98 -17.91
C LEU A 589 -21.40 7.84 -16.63
N PHE A 590 -20.76 7.95 -15.48
CA PHE A 590 -21.42 7.82 -14.18
C PHE A 590 -22.43 8.95 -13.92
N LYS A 591 -22.11 10.17 -14.34
CA LYS A 591 -23.04 11.31 -14.33
C LYS A 591 -24.28 11.03 -15.20
N LYS A 592 -24.06 10.46 -16.40
CA LYS A 592 -25.16 10.14 -17.35
C LYS A 592 -26.18 9.17 -16.76
N TYR A 593 -25.73 8.19 -15.96
CA TYR A 593 -26.59 7.16 -15.37
C TYR A 593 -26.95 7.42 -13.90
N ASP A 594 -26.57 8.56 -13.33
CA ASP A 594 -26.80 8.96 -11.93
C ASP A 594 -26.30 7.90 -10.92
N VAL A 595 -25.18 7.25 -11.23
CA VAL A 595 -24.52 6.28 -10.35
C VAL A 595 -23.35 6.96 -9.66
N ARG A 596 -23.20 6.75 -8.35
CA ARG A 596 -22.05 7.28 -7.62
C ARG A 596 -20.81 6.44 -7.92
N MET A 597 -19.77 7.11 -8.39
CA MET A 597 -18.50 6.49 -8.72
C MET A 597 -17.59 6.41 -7.50
N ARG A 598 -16.89 5.29 -7.35
CA ARG A 598 -15.73 5.18 -6.46
C ARG A 598 -14.58 4.53 -7.21
N LEU A 599 -13.47 5.23 -7.32
CA LEU A 599 -12.27 4.68 -7.94
C LEU A 599 -11.37 3.99 -6.90
N PHE A 600 -10.87 2.84 -7.29
CA PHE A 600 -9.88 2.09 -6.56
C PHE A 600 -8.58 2.06 -7.34
N HIS A 601 -7.59 2.82 -6.89
CA HIS A 601 -6.31 2.96 -7.56
C HIS A 601 -5.37 1.84 -7.13
N GLY A 602 -5.10 0.91 -8.04
CA GLY A 602 -4.09 -0.12 -7.89
C GLY A 602 -2.68 0.43 -8.09
N ARG A 603 -2.31 1.47 -7.30
CA ARG A 603 -1.01 2.14 -7.46
C ARG A 603 0.14 1.18 -7.27
N GLY A 604 0.82 0.89 -8.36
CA GLY A 604 1.95 -0.02 -8.45
C GLY A 604 2.92 0.42 -9.54
N GLY A 605 3.99 -0.36 -9.76
CA GLY A 605 5.06 -0.05 -10.71
C GLY A 605 6.11 0.89 -10.13
N SER A 606 7.21 1.09 -10.88
CA SER A 606 8.39 1.85 -10.44
C SER A 606 8.07 3.26 -9.97
N VAL A 607 7.07 3.87 -10.56
CA VAL A 607 6.65 5.25 -10.27
C VAL A 607 5.67 5.33 -9.10
N GLY A 608 4.68 4.45 -9.03
CA GLY A 608 3.72 4.43 -7.92
C GLY A 608 4.34 4.00 -6.58
N ARG A 609 5.42 3.21 -6.64
CA ARG A 609 6.18 2.72 -5.48
C ARG A 609 7.33 3.62 -5.09
N GLY A 610 7.86 4.43 -6.02
CA GLY A 610 9.04 5.27 -5.83
C GLY A 610 8.87 6.46 -4.89
N GLY A 611 7.76 6.56 -4.19
CA GLY A 611 7.55 7.61 -3.19
C GLY A 611 7.08 8.94 -3.77
N GLY A 612 6.52 8.96 -4.97
CA GLY A 612 5.78 10.12 -5.44
C GLY A 612 4.71 10.49 -4.40
N PRO A 613 4.62 11.77 -3.98
CA PRO A 613 3.74 12.17 -2.90
C PRO A 613 2.30 11.81 -3.22
N SER A 614 1.65 11.01 -2.36
CA SER A 614 0.24 10.62 -2.54
C SER A 614 -0.68 11.83 -2.69
N TYR A 615 -0.31 12.94 -2.06
CA TYR A 615 -1.04 14.20 -2.11
C TYR A 615 -1.11 14.76 -3.54
N GLN A 616 0.03 15.00 -4.19
CA GLN A 616 0.06 15.54 -5.56
C GLN A 616 -0.59 14.58 -6.55
N ALA A 617 -0.41 13.29 -6.37
CA ALA A 617 -0.99 12.29 -7.25
C ALA A 617 -2.53 12.22 -7.17
N ILE A 618 -3.14 12.45 -6.01
CA ILE A 618 -4.60 12.56 -5.86
C ILE A 618 -5.08 13.87 -6.48
N LEU A 619 -4.36 14.97 -6.25
CA LEU A 619 -4.71 16.26 -6.82
C LEU A 619 -4.49 16.33 -8.34
N ALA A 620 -3.68 15.46 -8.93
CA ALA A 620 -3.42 15.38 -10.36
C ALA A 620 -4.49 14.60 -11.14
N GLN A 621 -5.44 13.98 -10.47
CA GLN A 621 -6.55 13.25 -11.10
C GLN A 621 -7.55 14.21 -11.77
N PRO A 622 -8.32 13.72 -12.76
CA PRO A 622 -9.35 14.51 -13.41
C PRO A 622 -10.39 15.05 -12.42
N ALA A 623 -10.97 16.18 -12.75
CA ALA A 623 -12.05 16.77 -11.97
C ALA A 623 -13.24 15.81 -11.86
N GLY A 624 -13.75 15.63 -10.63
CA GLY A 624 -14.88 14.74 -10.34
C GLY A 624 -14.53 13.25 -10.20
N SER A 625 -13.29 12.82 -10.46
CA SER A 625 -12.90 11.41 -10.29
C SER A 625 -12.79 11.00 -8.84
N VAL A 626 -12.40 11.90 -7.95
CA VAL A 626 -12.26 11.62 -6.51
C VAL A 626 -13.62 11.71 -5.78
N ALA A 627 -14.43 12.72 -6.03
CA ALA A 627 -15.81 12.92 -5.52
C ALA A 627 -16.03 12.51 -4.04
N GLY A 628 -15.05 12.76 -3.17
CA GLY A 628 -15.07 12.39 -1.74
C GLY A 628 -14.70 10.93 -1.45
N GLN A 629 -14.60 10.08 -2.45
CA GLN A 629 -14.35 8.65 -2.22
C GLN A 629 -13.12 8.18 -2.98
N ILE A 630 -12.20 7.56 -2.26
CA ILE A 630 -11.00 6.98 -2.86
C ILE A 630 -10.58 5.72 -2.12
N ARG A 631 -10.15 4.72 -2.88
CA ARG A 631 -9.45 3.54 -2.37
C ARG A 631 -8.09 3.46 -3.04
N ILE A 632 -7.06 3.15 -2.25
CA ILE A 632 -5.68 3.08 -2.75
C ILE A 632 -5.03 1.82 -2.20
N THR A 633 -4.38 1.02 -3.06
CA THR A 633 -3.53 -0.08 -2.60
C THR A 633 -2.26 0.47 -1.97
N GLU A 634 -1.92 -0.09 -0.81
CA GLU A 634 -0.61 0.08 -0.17
C GLU A 634 0.12 -1.27 -0.22
N GLN A 635 1.27 -1.28 -0.87
CA GLN A 635 2.00 -2.52 -1.14
C GLN A 635 3.06 -2.81 -0.09
N GLY A 636 3.54 -4.03 0.01
CA GLY A 636 4.32 -4.58 1.11
C GLY A 636 5.35 -3.65 1.75
N GLU A 637 6.36 -3.21 0.99
CA GLU A 637 7.41 -2.30 1.46
C GLU A 637 6.89 -0.89 1.79
N VAL A 638 5.87 -0.43 1.08
CA VAL A 638 5.22 0.87 1.33
C VAL A 638 4.48 0.84 2.67
N ILE A 639 3.86 -0.30 3.00
CA ILE A 639 3.20 -0.49 4.30
C ILE A 639 4.19 -0.27 5.44
N THR A 640 5.37 -0.90 5.35
CA THR A 640 6.42 -0.73 6.36
C THR A 640 6.90 0.71 6.44
N ALA A 641 7.17 1.34 5.31
CA ALA A 641 7.68 2.72 5.27
C ALA A 641 6.66 3.75 5.81
N LYS A 642 5.37 3.57 5.50
CA LYS A 642 4.32 4.53 5.87
C LYS A 642 3.68 4.25 7.23
N TYR A 643 3.55 2.97 7.62
CA TYR A 643 2.65 2.56 8.69
C TYR A 643 3.29 1.76 9.83
N ALA A 644 4.60 1.48 9.80
CA ALA A 644 5.25 0.76 10.88
C ALA A 644 5.44 1.57 12.18
N ASP A 645 5.17 2.88 12.13
CA ASP A 645 5.29 3.82 13.24
C ASP A 645 4.01 4.67 13.34
N PRO A 646 3.47 4.93 14.56
CA PRO A 646 2.23 5.69 14.75
C PRO A 646 2.27 7.09 14.18
N GLY A 647 3.39 7.82 14.32
CA GLY A 647 3.55 9.17 13.81
C GLY A 647 3.52 9.22 12.28
N ASN A 648 4.27 8.31 11.63
CA ASN A 648 4.27 8.18 10.19
C ASN A 648 2.90 7.74 9.66
N ALA A 649 2.23 6.80 10.35
CA ALA A 649 0.90 6.35 9.98
C ALA A 649 -0.11 7.51 10.04
N GLN A 650 -0.12 8.27 11.12
CA GLN A 650 -0.99 9.44 11.27
C GLN A 650 -0.79 10.40 10.11
N ARG A 651 0.46 10.77 9.78
CA ARG A 651 0.77 11.70 8.70
C ARG A 651 0.31 11.19 7.34
N ASN A 652 0.63 9.94 7.00
CA ASN A 652 0.28 9.40 5.68
C ASN A 652 -1.24 9.29 5.51
N LEU A 653 -1.96 8.88 6.55
CA LEU A 653 -3.42 8.84 6.53
C LEU A 653 -4.03 10.25 6.49
N GLU A 654 -3.47 11.21 7.23
CA GLU A 654 -3.84 12.61 7.16
C GLU A 654 -3.70 13.17 5.74
N THR A 655 -2.58 12.89 5.09
CA THR A 655 -2.30 13.31 3.71
C THR A 655 -3.33 12.76 2.72
N LEU A 656 -3.74 11.50 2.89
CA LEU A 656 -4.79 10.92 2.03
C LEU A 656 -6.13 11.63 2.23
N VAL A 657 -6.51 11.90 3.47
CA VAL A 657 -7.75 12.63 3.78
C VAL A 657 -7.70 14.05 3.26
N ALA A 658 -6.61 14.78 3.52
CA ALA A 658 -6.39 16.14 3.06
C ALA A 658 -6.51 16.26 1.53
N ALA A 659 -5.77 15.42 0.81
CA ALA A 659 -5.81 15.40 -0.65
C ALA A 659 -7.21 15.08 -1.20
N THR A 660 -7.90 14.09 -0.59
CA THR A 660 -9.25 13.71 -1.01
C THR A 660 -10.26 14.84 -0.81
N LEU A 661 -10.20 15.53 0.33
CA LEU A 661 -11.10 16.67 0.60
C LEU A 661 -10.81 17.84 -0.34
N GLU A 662 -9.53 18.17 -0.56
CA GLU A 662 -9.14 19.26 -1.46
C GLU A 662 -9.53 18.96 -2.91
N ALA A 663 -9.28 17.74 -3.40
CA ALA A 663 -9.66 17.33 -4.75
C ALA A 663 -11.16 17.33 -4.99
N SER A 664 -11.96 17.13 -3.93
CA SER A 664 -13.42 17.00 -4.02
C SER A 664 -14.18 18.32 -3.89
N ILE A 665 -13.64 19.30 -3.15
CA ILE A 665 -14.41 20.48 -2.75
C ILE A 665 -13.83 21.81 -3.27
N LEU A 666 -12.53 21.84 -3.61
CA LEU A 666 -11.91 23.01 -4.19
C LEU A 666 -12.22 23.10 -5.69
N PRO A 667 -12.21 24.31 -6.26
CA PRO A 667 -12.52 24.52 -7.66
C PRO A 667 -11.65 23.65 -8.58
N ASP A 668 -12.27 23.17 -9.66
CA ASP A 668 -11.65 22.32 -10.66
C ASP A 668 -10.40 22.94 -11.27
N LYS A 669 -9.44 22.10 -11.56
CA LYS A 669 -8.24 22.42 -12.31
C LYS A 669 -8.49 22.21 -13.80
N LYS A 670 -7.73 22.90 -14.63
CA LYS A 670 -7.80 22.75 -16.08
C LYS A 670 -7.20 21.40 -16.49
N ASP A 671 -7.96 20.62 -17.26
CA ASP A 671 -7.46 19.39 -17.86
C ASP A 671 -6.28 19.66 -18.82
N PRO A 672 -5.38 18.69 -19.03
CA PRO A 672 -4.31 18.82 -20.01
C PRO A 672 -4.87 18.91 -21.44
N ASP A 673 -4.06 19.44 -22.38
CA ASP A 673 -4.39 19.37 -23.80
C ASP A 673 -4.44 17.90 -24.24
N ALA A 674 -5.66 17.44 -24.53
CA ALA A 674 -5.92 16.04 -24.82
C ALA A 674 -5.19 15.57 -26.09
N LYS A 675 -5.09 16.43 -27.10
CA LYS A 675 -4.40 16.09 -28.37
C LYS A 675 -2.90 15.98 -28.15
N LEU A 676 -2.30 16.94 -27.48
CA LEU A 676 -0.86 16.95 -27.22
C LEU A 676 -0.46 15.74 -26.36
N MET A 677 -1.26 15.40 -25.34
CA MET A 677 -1.00 14.25 -24.49
C MET A 677 -1.22 12.92 -25.23
N GLN A 678 -2.22 12.84 -26.10
CA GLN A 678 -2.44 11.66 -26.93
C GLN A 678 -1.29 11.45 -27.92
N ASP A 679 -0.87 12.48 -28.61
CA ASP A 679 0.26 12.42 -29.54
C ASP A 679 1.55 11.98 -28.81
N LEU A 680 1.79 12.52 -27.61
CA LEU A 680 2.93 12.12 -26.78
C LEU A 680 2.85 10.64 -26.35
N SER A 681 1.66 10.20 -25.97
CA SER A 681 1.39 8.81 -25.58
C SER A 681 1.61 7.85 -26.76
N ASP A 682 1.05 8.14 -27.92
CA ASP A 682 1.09 7.25 -29.07
C ASP A 682 2.53 7.04 -29.58
N VAL A 683 3.31 8.13 -29.64
CA VAL A 683 4.72 8.03 -30.03
C VAL A 683 5.53 7.29 -28.97
N SER A 684 5.31 7.58 -27.69
CA SER A 684 5.98 6.87 -26.59
C SER A 684 5.65 5.37 -26.60
N PHE A 685 4.38 5.00 -26.79
CA PHE A 685 3.93 3.62 -26.91
C PHE A 685 4.65 2.88 -28.03
N LYS A 686 4.76 3.49 -29.22
CA LYS A 686 5.45 2.91 -30.37
C LYS A 686 6.90 2.57 -30.01
N TYR A 687 7.68 3.50 -29.46
CA TYR A 687 9.08 3.26 -29.12
C TYR A 687 9.22 2.23 -27.98
N TYR A 688 8.36 2.27 -26.97
CA TYR A 688 8.38 1.29 -25.89
C TYR A 688 8.07 -0.11 -26.42
N ARG A 689 7.04 -0.27 -27.26
CA ARG A 689 6.67 -1.55 -27.87
C ARG A 689 7.76 -2.08 -28.81
N GLU A 690 8.41 -1.23 -29.56
CA GLU A 690 9.52 -1.61 -30.43
C GLU A 690 10.65 -2.29 -29.64
N LEU A 691 11.00 -1.76 -28.47
CA LEU A 691 11.99 -2.39 -27.60
C LEU A 691 11.50 -3.72 -27.04
N ILE A 692 10.35 -3.74 -26.35
CA ILE A 692 9.92 -4.91 -25.60
C ILE A 692 9.45 -6.08 -26.48
N THR A 693 9.15 -5.81 -27.76
CA THR A 693 8.83 -6.85 -28.75
C THR A 693 10.02 -7.22 -29.64
N HIS A 694 11.18 -6.62 -29.43
CA HIS A 694 12.39 -6.97 -30.16
C HIS A 694 12.74 -8.45 -29.94
N PRO A 695 13.08 -9.23 -30.99
CA PRO A 695 13.31 -10.68 -30.86
C PRO A 695 14.34 -11.09 -29.79
N ASP A 696 15.36 -10.26 -29.55
CA ASP A 696 16.43 -10.53 -28.60
C ASP A 696 16.15 -9.95 -27.20
N PHE A 697 15.05 -9.24 -27.00
CA PHE A 697 14.80 -8.51 -25.77
C PHE A 697 14.53 -9.42 -24.55
N ILE A 698 13.74 -10.47 -24.71
CA ILE A 698 13.45 -11.38 -23.59
C ILE A 698 14.72 -12.11 -23.11
N ASP A 699 15.56 -12.55 -24.05
CA ASP A 699 16.85 -13.18 -23.71
C ASP A 699 17.79 -12.19 -23.02
N TYR A 700 17.86 -10.96 -23.53
CA TYR A 700 18.57 -9.87 -22.88
C TYR A 700 18.09 -9.68 -21.45
N PHE A 701 16.80 -9.50 -21.21
CA PHE A 701 16.22 -9.28 -19.88
C PHE A 701 16.52 -10.43 -18.92
N LEU A 702 16.32 -11.68 -19.34
CA LEU A 702 16.57 -12.87 -18.53
C LEU A 702 18.05 -13.01 -18.14
N GLN A 703 18.96 -12.60 -19.02
CA GLN A 703 20.39 -12.72 -18.80
C GLN A 703 21.01 -11.54 -18.05
N THR A 704 20.47 -10.33 -18.22
CA THR A 704 21.04 -9.09 -17.69
C THR A 704 20.34 -8.58 -16.43
N SER A 705 19.39 -9.34 -15.89
CA SER A 705 18.71 -9.02 -14.64
C SER A 705 18.70 -10.22 -13.70
N PRO A 706 18.54 -10.01 -12.38
CA PRO A 706 18.44 -11.12 -11.42
C PRO A 706 17.01 -11.68 -11.30
N ILE A 707 16.22 -11.71 -12.39
CA ILE A 707 14.83 -12.17 -12.36
C ILE A 707 14.71 -13.63 -11.92
N GLN A 708 15.66 -14.48 -12.31
CA GLN A 708 15.68 -15.90 -11.96
C GLN A 708 15.97 -16.07 -10.46
N GLU A 709 16.88 -15.31 -9.93
CA GLU A 709 17.26 -15.31 -8.51
C GLU A 709 16.17 -14.66 -7.64
N ILE A 710 15.48 -13.64 -8.14
CA ILE A 710 14.28 -13.07 -7.49
C ILE A 710 13.18 -14.13 -7.35
N ALA A 711 13.04 -15.01 -8.34
CA ALA A 711 12.06 -16.10 -8.29
C ALA A 711 12.35 -17.12 -7.16
N THR A 712 13.61 -17.24 -6.73
CA THR A 712 14.04 -18.13 -5.64
C THR A 712 14.05 -17.45 -4.26
N LEU A 713 13.86 -16.13 -4.19
CA LEU A 713 13.71 -15.42 -2.93
C LEU A 713 12.42 -15.82 -2.21
N ASN A 714 12.53 -16.14 -0.94
CA ASN A 714 11.39 -16.53 -0.09
C ASN A 714 10.61 -15.31 0.42
N LEU A 715 10.24 -14.38 -0.48
CA LEU A 715 9.62 -13.10 -0.10
C LEU A 715 8.11 -13.19 0.13
N GLY A 716 7.42 -14.13 -0.48
CA GLY A 716 5.97 -14.25 -0.35
C GLY A 716 5.45 -15.65 -0.67
N SER A 717 4.17 -15.87 -0.41
CA SER A 717 3.49 -17.15 -0.66
C SER A 717 3.27 -17.41 -2.14
N ARG A 718 3.15 -16.36 -2.97
CA ARG A 718 2.86 -16.46 -4.41
C ARG A 718 4.04 -17.03 -5.19
N PRO A 719 3.77 -17.84 -6.25
CA PRO A 719 4.77 -18.15 -7.26
C PRO A 719 5.24 -16.89 -8.00
N ALA A 720 6.53 -16.81 -8.33
CA ALA A 720 7.10 -15.64 -9.01
C ALA A 720 6.64 -15.50 -10.48
N SER A 721 6.32 -16.62 -11.15
CA SER A 721 5.82 -16.64 -12.52
C SER A 721 4.55 -17.50 -12.64
N ARG A 722 3.73 -17.19 -13.66
CA ARG A 722 2.52 -17.97 -13.98
C ARG A 722 2.83 -19.22 -14.82
N LYS A 723 3.88 -19.17 -15.65
CA LYS A 723 4.34 -20.22 -16.58
C LYS A 723 5.85 -20.11 -16.81
N THR A 724 6.42 -21.03 -17.61
CA THR A 724 7.77 -20.89 -18.15
C THR A 724 7.88 -19.57 -18.93
N LEU A 725 8.90 -18.76 -18.63
CA LEU A 725 9.07 -17.41 -19.16
C LEU A 725 9.49 -17.47 -20.63
N ALA A 726 8.55 -17.37 -21.53
CA ALA A 726 8.78 -17.31 -22.96
C ALA A 726 8.46 -15.93 -23.57
N ARG A 727 7.63 -15.14 -22.89
CA ARG A 727 7.20 -13.82 -23.35
C ARG A 727 7.05 -12.91 -22.14
N ILE A 728 7.10 -11.59 -22.39
CA ILE A 728 6.92 -10.59 -21.33
C ILE A 728 5.54 -10.69 -20.65
N GLN A 729 4.52 -11.10 -21.41
CA GLN A 729 3.16 -11.31 -20.88
C GLN A 729 3.10 -12.42 -19.82
N ASP A 730 4.02 -13.39 -19.88
CA ASP A 730 4.10 -14.48 -18.90
C ASP A 730 4.67 -14.01 -17.54
N LEU A 731 5.35 -12.86 -17.53
CA LEU A 731 5.88 -12.22 -16.33
C LEU A 731 4.77 -11.47 -15.56
N ARG A 732 4.83 -11.57 -14.25
CA ARG A 732 4.05 -10.69 -13.39
C ARG A 732 4.67 -9.29 -13.35
N ALA A 733 3.83 -8.26 -13.25
CA ALA A 733 4.28 -6.87 -13.25
C ALA A 733 5.26 -6.56 -12.11
N ILE A 734 5.08 -7.15 -10.92
CA ILE A 734 5.93 -6.87 -9.77
C ILE A 734 7.36 -7.42 -9.95
N PRO A 735 7.60 -8.70 -10.25
CA PRO A 735 8.95 -9.19 -10.57
C PRO A 735 9.60 -8.45 -11.74
N TRP A 736 8.83 -8.04 -12.74
CA TRP A 736 9.29 -7.22 -13.86
C TRP A 736 9.88 -5.89 -13.39
N VAL A 737 9.11 -5.11 -12.66
CA VAL A 737 9.58 -3.80 -12.16
C VAL A 737 10.72 -3.95 -11.17
N PHE A 738 10.63 -4.95 -10.28
CA PHE A 738 11.65 -5.21 -9.26
C PHE A 738 13.01 -5.60 -9.88
N SER A 739 13.01 -6.35 -10.98
CA SER A 739 14.24 -6.71 -11.72
C SER A 739 14.92 -5.48 -12.35
N TRP A 740 14.12 -4.59 -12.95
CA TRP A 740 14.65 -3.34 -13.52
C TRP A 740 15.19 -2.36 -12.47
N MET A 741 14.69 -2.43 -11.25
CA MET A 741 15.27 -1.69 -10.13
C MET A 741 16.64 -2.26 -9.74
N GLN A 742 16.78 -3.59 -9.72
CA GLN A 742 18.02 -4.25 -9.31
C GLN A 742 19.18 -3.91 -10.23
N ASN A 743 18.97 -3.89 -11.54
CA ASN A 743 20.00 -3.52 -12.51
C ASN A 743 20.10 -2.01 -12.76
N ARG A 744 19.48 -1.17 -11.91
CA ARG A 744 19.55 0.30 -11.90
C ARG A 744 19.05 0.99 -13.18
N LEU A 745 18.24 0.32 -14.00
CA LEU A 745 17.63 0.91 -15.20
C LEU A 745 16.24 1.51 -14.94
N MET A 746 15.41 0.88 -14.13
CA MET A 746 14.00 1.25 -13.93
C MET A 746 13.28 1.56 -15.25
N LEU A 747 13.61 0.81 -16.28
CA LEU A 747 13.32 1.05 -17.69
C LEU A 747 11.86 1.43 -18.00
N PRO A 748 10.82 0.75 -17.46
CA PRO A 748 9.44 1.06 -17.81
C PRO A 748 8.98 2.46 -17.40
N ALA A 749 9.72 3.16 -16.55
CA ALA A 749 9.31 4.45 -16.00
C ALA A 749 9.70 5.66 -16.87
N TRP A 750 10.54 5.48 -17.86
CA TRP A 750 11.05 6.58 -18.68
C TRP A 750 11.27 6.24 -20.16
N TYR A 751 11.34 4.95 -20.54
CA TYR A 751 11.63 4.55 -21.92
C TYR A 751 10.51 4.94 -22.86
N GLY A 752 10.88 5.56 -23.99
CA GLY A 752 9.98 6.07 -25.01
C GLY A 752 9.61 7.55 -24.84
N PHE A 753 9.88 8.14 -23.67
CA PHE A 753 9.55 9.56 -23.42
C PHE A 753 10.44 10.52 -24.21
N GLY A 754 11.76 10.30 -24.23
CA GLY A 754 12.71 11.17 -24.92
C GLY A 754 12.48 11.18 -26.42
N SER A 755 12.33 9.99 -27.01
CA SER A 755 12.02 9.83 -28.42
C SER A 755 10.67 10.45 -28.79
N ALA A 756 9.67 10.39 -27.92
CA ALA A 756 8.37 11.01 -28.15
C ALA A 756 8.48 12.54 -28.18
N VAL A 757 9.16 13.14 -27.18
CA VAL A 757 9.37 14.60 -27.16
C VAL A 757 10.19 15.06 -28.36
N GLU A 758 11.27 14.33 -28.70
CA GLU A 758 12.10 14.68 -29.86
C GLU A 758 11.30 14.64 -31.17
N THR A 759 10.55 13.56 -31.42
CA THR A 759 9.74 13.38 -32.62
C THR A 759 8.66 14.46 -32.75
N LEU A 760 7.97 14.80 -31.66
CA LEU A 760 6.90 15.80 -31.71
C LEU A 760 7.43 17.24 -31.85
N CYS A 761 8.63 17.49 -31.35
CA CYS A 761 9.25 18.81 -31.43
C CYS A 761 10.09 19.01 -32.69
N GLU A 762 10.37 17.96 -33.47
CA GLU A 762 11.15 18.05 -34.70
C GLU A 762 10.46 18.97 -35.74
N GLY A 763 11.11 20.08 -36.05
CA GLY A 763 10.56 21.11 -36.98
C GLY A 763 9.38 21.90 -36.39
N ASN A 764 9.00 21.71 -35.14
CA ASN A 764 7.86 22.40 -34.51
C ASN A 764 8.22 22.97 -33.12
N PRO A 765 8.80 24.17 -33.04
CA PRO A 765 9.15 24.80 -31.77
C PRO A 765 7.95 25.13 -30.88
N ASP A 766 6.76 25.30 -31.48
CA ASP A 766 5.54 25.62 -30.71
C ASP A 766 5.11 24.43 -29.84
N THR A 767 5.36 23.19 -30.26
CA THR A 767 5.11 21.98 -29.46
C THR A 767 5.98 21.95 -28.19
N LEU A 768 7.26 22.30 -28.30
CA LEU A 768 8.14 22.40 -27.15
C LEU A 768 7.67 23.46 -26.13
N ALA A 769 7.23 24.62 -26.66
CA ALA A 769 6.68 25.69 -25.82
C ALA A 769 5.40 25.23 -25.08
N ALA A 770 4.49 24.55 -25.80
CA ALA A 770 3.27 23.99 -25.21
C ALA A 770 3.57 22.93 -24.11
N LEU A 771 4.51 22.01 -24.36
CA LEU A 771 4.94 21.03 -23.35
C LEU A 771 5.56 21.70 -22.11
N ARG A 772 6.35 22.77 -22.28
CA ARG A 772 6.91 23.56 -21.17
C ARG A 772 5.82 24.29 -20.37
N GLU A 773 4.82 24.85 -21.05
CA GLU A 773 3.66 25.46 -20.39
C GLU A 773 2.90 24.43 -19.54
N HIS A 774 2.66 23.23 -20.07
CA HIS A 774 2.03 22.13 -19.33
C HIS A 774 2.88 21.68 -18.13
N ALA A 775 4.19 21.61 -18.29
CA ALA A 775 5.11 21.28 -17.19
C ALA A 775 5.04 22.29 -16.02
N GLN A 776 4.68 23.53 -16.31
CA GLN A 776 4.56 24.60 -15.28
C GLN A 776 3.14 24.74 -14.73
N SER A 777 2.11 24.43 -15.49
CA SER A 777 0.72 24.78 -15.16
C SER A 777 -0.23 23.60 -14.95
N ASN A 778 0.04 22.43 -15.55
CA ASN A 778 -0.86 21.30 -15.50
C ASN A 778 -0.46 20.27 -14.43
N PRO A 779 -1.28 20.01 -13.41
CA PRO A 779 -0.95 19.11 -12.30
C PRO A 779 -0.69 17.66 -12.72
N PHE A 780 -1.41 17.15 -13.73
CA PHE A 780 -1.21 15.80 -14.24
C PHE A 780 0.19 15.65 -14.85
N PHE A 781 0.56 16.58 -15.75
CA PHE A 781 1.85 16.54 -16.43
C PHE A 781 3.00 16.81 -15.46
N GLN A 782 2.82 17.71 -14.49
CA GLN A 782 3.76 17.96 -13.42
C GLN A 782 4.03 16.71 -12.58
N ALA A 783 2.98 16.00 -12.18
CA ALA A 783 3.11 14.77 -11.41
C ALA A 783 3.83 13.67 -12.22
N MET A 784 3.51 13.55 -13.51
CA MET A 784 4.16 12.60 -14.42
C MET A 784 5.66 12.89 -14.54
N LEU A 785 6.06 14.14 -14.81
CA LEU A 785 7.47 14.54 -14.94
C LEU A 785 8.23 14.40 -13.60
N SER A 786 7.63 14.81 -12.48
CA SER A 786 8.25 14.69 -11.16
C SER A 786 8.51 13.24 -10.78
N ASN A 787 7.61 12.34 -11.07
CA ASN A 787 7.80 10.92 -10.82
C ASN A 787 8.91 10.33 -11.72
N MET A 788 8.93 10.70 -12.99
CA MET A 788 9.99 10.29 -13.93
C MET A 788 11.36 10.81 -13.48
N GLU A 789 11.44 12.07 -13.05
CA GLU A 789 12.64 12.68 -12.51
C GLU A 789 13.20 11.91 -11.31
N GLN A 790 12.34 11.55 -10.36
CA GLN A 790 12.74 10.76 -9.18
C GLN A 790 13.28 9.38 -9.54
N VAL A 791 12.72 8.74 -10.56
CA VAL A 791 13.18 7.43 -11.03
C VAL A 791 14.48 7.57 -11.83
N MET A 792 14.57 8.54 -12.73
CA MET A 792 15.79 8.77 -13.50
C MET A 792 16.99 9.18 -12.63
N ALA A 793 16.74 9.89 -11.52
CA ALA A 793 17.79 10.21 -10.55
C ALA A 793 18.38 8.99 -9.81
N LYS A 794 17.68 7.86 -9.82
CA LYS A 794 18.13 6.57 -9.26
C LYS A 794 18.73 5.67 -10.34
N THR A 795 18.50 5.97 -11.60
CA THR A 795 19.03 5.21 -12.75
C THR A 795 20.54 5.46 -12.88
N ASP A 796 21.29 4.39 -13.12
CA ASP A 796 22.73 4.42 -13.32
C ASP A 796 23.08 3.59 -14.56
N ILE A 797 23.25 4.29 -15.69
CA ILE A 797 23.50 3.65 -16.97
C ILE A 797 24.86 2.95 -17.04
N THR A 798 25.85 3.42 -16.27
CA THR A 798 27.20 2.81 -16.21
C THR A 798 27.12 1.47 -15.47
N LEU A 799 26.43 1.42 -14.33
CA LEU A 799 26.19 0.15 -13.65
C LEU A 799 25.35 -0.81 -14.50
N ALA A 800 24.35 -0.30 -15.21
CA ALA A 800 23.53 -1.11 -16.08
C ALA A 800 24.33 -1.73 -17.24
N GLU A 801 25.38 -1.07 -17.71
CA GLU A 801 26.33 -1.64 -18.70
C GLU A 801 27.06 -2.87 -18.15
N ASN A 802 27.40 -2.88 -16.85
CA ASN A 802 28.00 -4.05 -16.20
C ASN A 802 27.03 -5.24 -16.18
N TYR A 803 25.74 -4.99 -15.97
CA TYR A 803 24.72 -6.04 -16.09
C TYR A 803 24.54 -6.52 -17.53
N ALA A 804 24.56 -5.62 -18.51
CA ALA A 804 24.52 -5.99 -19.93
C ALA A 804 25.68 -6.94 -20.31
N GLY A 805 26.86 -6.76 -19.68
CA GLY A 805 28.01 -7.63 -19.81
C GLY A 805 27.85 -9.06 -19.26
N LEU A 806 26.74 -9.37 -18.59
CA LEU A 806 26.40 -10.74 -18.16
C LEU A 806 25.82 -11.60 -19.26
N SER A 807 25.44 -11.02 -20.40
CA SER A 807 24.83 -11.75 -21.49
C SER A 807 25.76 -12.76 -22.14
N GLU A 808 25.25 -13.95 -22.43
CA GLU A 808 25.94 -14.98 -23.20
C GLU A 808 26.06 -14.63 -24.69
N SER A 809 25.29 -13.63 -25.15
CA SER A 809 25.28 -13.13 -26.53
C SER A 809 25.64 -11.64 -26.55
N PRO A 810 26.97 -11.27 -26.40
CA PRO A 810 27.39 -9.89 -26.27
C PRO A 810 26.95 -8.97 -27.40
N ASP A 811 26.94 -9.44 -28.63
CA ASP A 811 26.55 -8.65 -29.80
C ASP A 811 25.06 -8.28 -29.76
N LYS A 812 24.18 -9.24 -29.41
CA LYS A 812 22.75 -8.99 -29.24
C LYS A 812 22.50 -8.05 -28.04
N ALA A 813 23.16 -8.31 -26.93
CA ALA A 813 23.07 -7.46 -25.74
C ALA A 813 23.51 -6.02 -26.03
N LYS A 814 24.55 -5.84 -26.84
CA LYS A 814 25.04 -4.53 -27.25
C LYS A 814 24.00 -3.76 -28.09
N VAL A 815 23.24 -4.43 -28.93
CA VAL A 815 22.16 -3.80 -29.71
C VAL A 815 21.06 -3.29 -28.77
N ILE A 816 20.52 -4.19 -27.92
CA ILE A 816 19.45 -3.82 -26.99
C ILE A 816 19.91 -2.75 -26.00
N PHE A 817 21.10 -2.92 -25.40
CA PHE A 817 21.62 -1.92 -24.45
C PHE A 817 21.92 -0.59 -25.14
N GLY A 818 22.34 -0.62 -26.41
CA GLY A 818 22.52 0.58 -27.24
C GLY A 818 21.22 1.39 -27.37
N MET A 819 20.11 0.72 -27.71
CA MET A 819 18.78 1.34 -27.75
C MET A 819 18.42 1.96 -26.39
N ILE A 820 18.66 1.23 -25.30
CA ILE A 820 18.35 1.70 -23.93
C ILE A 820 19.21 2.92 -23.58
N LYS A 821 20.50 2.88 -23.87
CA LYS A 821 21.45 3.96 -23.56
C LYS A 821 21.13 5.25 -24.33
N GLU A 822 20.81 5.13 -25.61
CA GLU A 822 20.41 6.27 -26.43
C GLU A 822 19.10 6.89 -25.94
N GLU A 823 18.09 6.06 -25.66
CA GLU A 823 16.80 6.54 -25.16
C GLU A 823 16.93 7.17 -23.76
N TYR A 824 17.81 6.67 -22.90
CA TYR A 824 18.10 7.30 -21.62
C TYR A 824 18.65 8.73 -21.79
N GLN A 825 19.56 8.92 -22.76
CA GLN A 825 20.12 10.24 -23.05
C GLN A 825 19.04 11.21 -23.56
N ARG A 826 18.18 10.73 -24.49
CA ARG A 826 17.06 11.51 -25.02
C ARG A 826 16.07 11.87 -23.93
N SER A 827 15.65 10.89 -23.12
CA SER A 827 14.68 11.10 -22.04
C SER A 827 15.22 12.04 -20.96
N ARG A 828 16.50 11.89 -20.59
CA ARG A 828 17.12 12.82 -19.64
C ARG A 828 17.19 14.24 -20.19
N LYS A 829 17.58 14.41 -21.43
CA LYS A 829 17.62 15.72 -22.08
C LYS A 829 16.23 16.34 -22.15
N ALA A 830 15.24 15.60 -22.65
CA ALA A 830 13.87 16.07 -22.75
C ALA A 830 13.30 16.49 -21.38
N LEU A 831 13.55 15.69 -20.35
CA LEU A 831 13.09 15.99 -18.99
C LEU A 831 13.71 17.28 -18.44
N LEU A 832 15.03 17.46 -18.58
CA LEU A 832 15.73 18.66 -18.15
C LEU A 832 15.28 19.92 -18.92
N ASP A 833 15.06 19.77 -20.23
CA ASP A 833 14.57 20.85 -21.09
C ASP A 833 13.15 21.32 -20.71
N LEU A 834 12.26 20.37 -20.37
CA LEU A 834 10.89 20.67 -19.92
C LEU A 834 10.84 21.25 -18.51
N LEU A 835 11.66 20.74 -17.59
CA LEU A 835 11.79 21.27 -16.24
C LEU A 835 12.62 22.56 -16.15
N GLN A 836 13.26 22.96 -17.25
CA GLN A 836 14.13 24.14 -17.34
C GLN A 836 15.25 24.13 -16.27
N THR A 837 15.90 22.97 -16.10
CA THR A 837 16.99 22.78 -15.12
C THR A 837 18.16 22.05 -15.77
N GLU A 838 19.34 22.22 -15.18
CA GLU A 838 20.59 21.54 -15.63
C GLU A 838 20.83 20.21 -14.92
N GLU A 839 20.17 19.99 -13.77
CA GLU A 839 20.36 18.79 -12.95
C GLU A 839 19.03 18.23 -12.45
N LEU A 840 18.97 16.91 -12.29
CA LEU A 840 17.81 16.24 -11.71
C LEU A 840 17.70 16.53 -10.21
N LEU A 841 16.46 16.59 -9.72
CA LEU A 841 16.10 16.81 -8.31
C LEU A 841 16.54 18.16 -7.74
N ARG A 842 16.75 19.18 -8.58
CA ARG A 842 17.09 20.53 -8.13
C ARG A 842 16.09 21.06 -7.10
N ASP A 843 14.83 20.83 -7.33
CA ASP A 843 13.74 21.28 -6.47
C ASP A 843 13.41 20.28 -5.34
N ASN A 844 13.86 19.04 -5.47
CA ASN A 844 13.73 18.01 -4.44
C ASN A 844 15.06 17.68 -3.74
N ARG A 845 15.64 18.70 -3.11
CA ARG A 845 16.94 18.59 -2.40
C ARG A 845 16.95 17.51 -1.31
N SER A 846 15.81 17.21 -0.71
CA SER A 846 15.71 16.16 0.31
C SER A 846 16.00 14.78 -0.30
N LEU A 847 15.40 14.47 -1.45
CA LEU A 847 15.64 13.22 -2.15
C LEU A 847 17.06 13.17 -2.75
N ALA A 848 17.53 14.26 -3.36
CA ALA A 848 18.89 14.35 -3.89
C ALA A 848 19.94 14.03 -2.82
N ARG A 849 19.80 14.64 -1.64
CA ARG A 849 20.67 14.37 -0.48
C ARG A 849 20.58 12.93 -0.01
N SER A 850 19.36 12.42 0.14
CA SER A 850 19.07 11.07 0.58
C SER A 850 19.76 10.02 -0.34
N LEU A 851 19.67 10.21 -1.64
CA LEU A 851 20.34 9.36 -2.62
C LEU A 851 21.86 9.46 -2.52
N ALA A 852 22.39 10.66 -2.48
CA ALA A 852 23.84 10.89 -2.44
C ALA A 852 24.52 10.24 -1.22
N LEU A 853 23.86 10.17 -0.07
CA LEU A 853 24.38 9.50 1.13
C LEU A 853 24.48 7.97 0.97
N ARG A 854 23.63 7.36 0.16
CA ARG A 854 23.49 5.89 0.05
C ARG A 854 24.13 5.31 -1.22
N ILE A 855 24.21 6.09 -2.30
CA ILE A 855 24.72 5.65 -3.61
C ILE A 855 26.04 4.88 -3.51
N PRO A 856 27.05 5.27 -2.72
CA PRO A 856 28.30 4.51 -2.66
C PRO A 856 28.14 3.08 -2.17
N TYR A 857 27.30 2.86 -1.17
CA TYR A 857 27.02 1.52 -0.65
C TYR A 857 26.14 0.72 -1.61
N LEU A 858 25.19 1.40 -2.29
CA LEU A 858 24.35 0.79 -3.32
C LEU A 858 25.14 0.34 -4.53
N ASN A 859 26.08 1.17 -5.00
CA ASN A 859 26.92 0.85 -6.15
C ASN A 859 27.88 -0.30 -5.80
N ALA A 860 28.36 -0.37 -4.56
CA ALA A 860 29.11 -1.52 -4.06
C ALA A 860 28.27 -2.80 -4.06
N LEU A 861 27.03 -2.75 -3.58
CA LEU A 861 26.10 -3.90 -3.61
C LEU A 861 25.80 -4.34 -5.05
N ASN A 862 25.62 -3.41 -5.99
CA ASN A 862 25.43 -3.74 -7.40
C ASN A 862 26.69 -4.39 -8.01
N GLY A 863 27.90 -3.89 -7.70
CA GLY A 863 29.16 -4.51 -8.12
C GLY A 863 29.31 -5.95 -7.61
N LEU A 864 29.01 -6.17 -6.32
CA LEU A 864 28.97 -7.51 -5.72
C LEU A 864 27.91 -8.40 -6.39
N GLN A 865 26.72 -7.87 -6.66
CA GLN A 865 25.64 -8.60 -7.33
C GLN A 865 26.05 -9.08 -8.72
N VAL A 866 26.63 -8.19 -9.54
CA VAL A 866 27.10 -8.54 -10.89
C VAL A 866 28.16 -9.64 -10.82
N ALA A 867 29.13 -9.52 -9.91
CA ALA A 867 30.18 -10.52 -9.76
C ALA A 867 29.62 -11.90 -9.32
N MET A 868 28.67 -11.89 -8.37
CA MET A 868 28.06 -13.13 -7.89
C MET A 868 27.09 -13.76 -8.90
N LEU A 869 26.36 -12.95 -9.67
CA LEU A 869 25.55 -13.43 -10.81
C LEU A 869 26.45 -14.10 -11.87
N LYS A 870 27.60 -13.50 -12.18
CA LYS A 870 28.56 -14.07 -13.12
C LYS A 870 29.11 -15.41 -12.62
N ARG A 871 29.37 -15.54 -11.31
CA ARG A 871 29.80 -16.79 -10.68
C ARG A 871 28.67 -17.83 -10.69
N LEU A 872 27.46 -17.44 -10.28
CA LEU A 872 26.29 -18.33 -10.20
C LEU A 872 25.92 -18.90 -11.58
N ARG A 873 26.03 -18.12 -12.64
CA ARG A 873 25.75 -18.60 -14.01
C ARG A 873 26.78 -19.59 -14.52
N LYS A 874 28.02 -19.51 -14.05
CA LYS A 874 29.04 -20.52 -14.33
C LYS A 874 28.89 -21.77 -13.46
N GLU A 875 28.40 -21.60 -12.25
CA GLU A 875 28.25 -22.62 -11.22
C GLU A 875 26.82 -22.54 -10.66
N PRO A 876 25.79 -23.07 -11.38
CA PRO A 876 24.38 -22.87 -11.01
C PRO A 876 23.99 -23.42 -9.64
N ASP A 877 24.70 -24.43 -9.14
CA ASP A 877 24.47 -25.07 -7.85
C ASP A 877 25.31 -24.47 -6.71
N ASN A 878 25.96 -23.30 -6.90
CA ASN A 878 26.78 -22.67 -5.89
C ASN A 878 25.90 -21.94 -4.84
N PRO A 879 25.73 -22.51 -3.62
CA PRO A 879 24.80 -21.97 -2.64
C PRO A 879 25.31 -20.65 -2.04
N HIS A 880 26.63 -20.43 -1.99
CA HIS A 880 27.21 -19.19 -1.49
C HIS A 880 26.94 -18.06 -2.48
N ALA A 881 27.19 -18.27 -3.78
CA ALA A 881 26.90 -17.25 -4.79
C ALA A 881 25.41 -16.86 -4.81
N LEU A 882 24.50 -17.84 -4.69
CA LEU A 882 23.06 -17.58 -4.61
C LEU A 882 22.70 -16.78 -3.34
N LEU A 883 23.25 -17.15 -2.18
CA LEU A 883 23.04 -16.40 -0.92
C LEU A 883 23.50 -14.95 -1.06
N MET A 884 24.65 -14.74 -1.67
CA MET A 884 25.20 -13.40 -1.89
C MET A 884 24.32 -12.56 -2.82
N VAL A 885 23.83 -13.16 -3.91
CA VAL A 885 22.86 -12.48 -4.80
C VAL A 885 21.60 -12.11 -4.01
N HIS A 886 21.07 -12.99 -3.19
CA HIS A 886 19.88 -12.70 -2.36
C HIS A 886 20.13 -11.54 -1.37
N LEU A 887 21.30 -11.51 -0.72
CA LEU A 887 21.67 -10.41 0.19
C LEU A 887 21.82 -9.09 -0.55
N THR A 888 22.47 -9.09 -1.71
CA THR A 888 22.58 -7.87 -2.53
C THR A 888 21.24 -7.38 -3.04
N ILE A 889 20.31 -8.28 -3.44
CA ILE A 889 18.94 -7.91 -3.82
C ILE A 889 18.25 -7.21 -2.64
N ASN A 890 18.35 -7.75 -1.43
CA ASN A 890 17.77 -7.15 -0.24
C ASN A 890 18.40 -5.76 0.05
N GLY A 891 19.71 -5.66 0.01
CA GLY A 891 20.42 -4.42 0.29
C GLY A 891 20.11 -3.30 -0.72
N VAL A 892 20.06 -3.63 -2.02
CA VAL A 892 19.69 -2.67 -3.08
C VAL A 892 18.24 -2.21 -2.91
N ALA A 893 17.31 -3.14 -2.65
CA ALA A 893 15.90 -2.80 -2.44
C ALA A 893 15.70 -1.88 -1.22
N GLN A 894 16.36 -2.17 -0.11
CA GLN A 894 16.32 -1.34 1.10
C GLN A 894 16.93 0.04 0.86
N GLY A 895 18.09 0.08 0.21
CA GLY A 895 18.83 1.31 0.01
C GLY A 895 18.18 2.27 -1.00
N LEU A 896 17.52 1.78 -2.04
CA LEU A 896 16.79 2.60 -3.00
C LEU A 896 15.42 3.09 -2.46
N ARG A 897 14.97 2.59 -1.30
CA ARG A 897 13.66 2.91 -0.73
C ARG A 897 12.55 2.82 -1.78
N ASN A 898 12.17 1.62 -2.14
CA ASN A 898 10.93 1.34 -2.84
C ASN A 898 10.81 1.95 -4.23
N THR A 899 11.58 1.46 -5.15
CA THR A 899 11.48 1.75 -6.58
C THR A 899 11.07 0.53 -7.39
N GLY A 900 10.61 -0.51 -6.71
CA GLY A 900 10.25 -1.76 -7.36
C GLY A 900 8.79 -2.02 -7.55
#